data_5c9cb267d1142b20234e5358df4f61ff
#
_entry.id   5c9cb267d1142b20234e5358df4f61ff
#
_cell.length_a   1.000
_cell.length_b   1.000
_cell.length_c   1.000
_cell.angle_alpha   90.00
_cell.angle_beta   90.00
_cell.angle_gamma   90.00
#
_symmetry.space_group_name_H-M   'P 1'
#
loop_
_entity.id
_entity.type
_entity.pdbx_description
1 polymer ?
#
loop_
_entity_poly.entity_id
_entity_poly.type
_entity_poly.pdbx_seq_one_letter_code
_entity_poly.pdbx_strand_id
1 'polypeptide(L)'
;MGAVDNTAIQRLLHPRSIAILGASDNPIKLSGRPIELMKRFGYTGRLLPINARRSEVQGLPAFRSLDDIDGDIDLAMVMLPADKVVDGVRDCAKRGVPAAIVGASGFAEVGGRGEALQQQLQDVIAETGIRVLGPNCLGMFSLRDRALPTFTSAMDDGGELREGPVSFVSQSGAFGTFIFSAAQAAGLGISHFLNTGNEADLSVAEVLGGLVETDETKVLMAYLEGVHHGRELLQVARRAHELDKPILAVKVGRSEAGARAAQSHTASLAGEDAVFDGATRQHGIVRLDGMEQLLDAGLVFADGRRTRGRRLSTLSLSGGAGVLMADQASSNGLQVQPWDEAWQRRMAEVIPPFGSPRNPVDLTATLISDPGMLRRALEITVEHPGTDMIAVLLGNSDNASGPLIDAIEQAYRSTDRPLVVVWTGGSGRPRRRLQDLGIPCFTDPGRAAAALGKLADFSLRPPLPAAERPDDIDDQVVRGILRDARQQGRVQLNEYESSRLIAAYGVPCSGAFPADDPDAAVAAARDLGGPVAVKLLSDHIGHKSDIGGVRLGLTGDETIRTAAAELLDIAREAGDPAARLLVQRMAGGDTELIVGIKRDPAFGPVVVVGFGGVLVEVLADSQVGVAPLDAAASKRLLTSLRGSRLFGEVRGKPARDLDAAADVVARLSWLAHDLADDIAELDVNPLLLDQVGKGVVAVDCLAVLTKPEA
;
A
#
# COMPACT_ATOMS: atom_id res chain seq x y z
N MET A 1 -8.39 17.82 -11.86
CA MET A 1 -7.21 17.26 -12.53
C MET A 1 -7.59 16.87 -13.95
N GLY A 2 -6.86 17.38 -14.98
CA GLY A 2 -7.07 16.97 -16.37
C GLY A 2 -6.85 15.48 -16.49
N ALA A 3 -7.62 14.83 -17.37
CA ALA A 3 -7.41 13.43 -17.73
C ALA A 3 -5.91 13.29 -18.11
N VAL A 4 -5.20 12.40 -17.41
CA VAL A 4 -3.85 11.99 -17.82
C VAL A 4 -3.93 11.65 -19.30
N ASP A 5 -3.08 12.26 -20.13
CA ASP A 5 -3.06 11.93 -21.56
C ASP A 5 -2.63 10.47 -21.72
N ASN A 6 -3.61 9.59 -21.64
CA ASN A 6 -3.43 8.14 -21.69
C ASN A 6 -2.82 7.71 -23.04
N THR A 7 -2.87 8.57 -24.06
CA THR A 7 -2.38 8.26 -25.42
C THR A 7 -0.87 8.06 -25.43
N ALA A 8 -0.09 8.90 -24.76
CA ALA A 8 1.36 8.77 -24.70
C ALA A 8 1.80 7.51 -23.94
N ILE A 9 1.14 7.22 -22.82
CA ILE A 9 1.40 5.99 -22.04
C ILE A 9 1.02 4.76 -22.84
N GLN A 10 -0.10 4.77 -23.56
CA GLN A 10 -0.49 3.65 -24.44
C GLN A 10 0.52 3.43 -25.57
N ARG A 11 1.07 4.50 -26.16
CA ARG A 11 2.15 4.39 -27.15
C ARG A 11 3.47 3.90 -26.56
N LEU A 12 3.76 4.24 -25.31
CA LEU A 12 4.88 3.66 -24.56
C LEU A 12 4.68 2.15 -24.37
N LEU A 13 3.48 1.71 -23.95
CA LEU A 13 3.19 0.30 -23.67
C LEU A 13 3.10 -0.56 -24.93
N HIS A 14 2.60 -0.01 -26.04
CA HIS A 14 2.35 -0.70 -27.31
C HIS A 14 2.98 0.03 -28.51
N PRO A 15 4.30 0.24 -28.52
CA PRO A 15 4.95 0.99 -29.60
C PRO A 15 4.99 0.19 -30.91
N ARG A 16 4.56 0.81 -32.00
CA ARG A 16 4.68 0.26 -33.35
C ARG A 16 5.91 0.75 -34.10
N SER A 17 6.54 1.80 -33.59
CA SER A 17 7.81 2.35 -34.05
C SER A 17 8.68 2.83 -32.93
N ILE A 18 9.94 2.42 -32.89
CA ILE A 18 10.89 2.73 -31.83
C ILE A 18 12.17 3.32 -32.44
N ALA A 19 12.44 4.59 -32.11
CA ALA A 19 13.69 5.24 -32.47
C ALA A 19 14.73 5.01 -31.33
N ILE A 20 15.97 4.68 -31.71
CA ILE A 20 17.05 4.43 -30.72
C ILE A 20 18.17 5.44 -30.97
N LEU A 21 18.22 6.49 -30.12
CA LEU A 21 19.22 7.54 -30.21
C LEU A 21 20.55 7.05 -29.64
N GLY A 22 21.62 7.19 -30.40
CA GLY A 22 22.94 6.69 -30.01
C GLY A 22 23.13 5.18 -30.27
N ALA A 23 22.31 4.58 -31.13
CA ALA A 23 22.34 3.17 -31.48
C ALA A 23 23.74 2.67 -31.88
N SER A 24 24.16 1.53 -31.35
CA SER A 24 25.46 0.91 -31.63
C SER A 24 25.30 -0.32 -32.53
N ASP A 25 26.23 -0.44 -33.49
CA ASP A 25 26.36 -1.63 -34.33
C ASP A 25 26.88 -2.86 -33.54
N ASN A 26 27.50 -2.65 -32.38
CA ASN A 26 27.92 -3.73 -31.52
C ASN A 26 26.79 -4.17 -30.58
N PRO A 27 26.23 -5.39 -30.76
CA PRO A 27 25.09 -5.88 -29.96
C PRO A 27 25.41 -6.10 -28.47
N ILE A 28 26.68 -6.18 -28.09
CA ILE A 28 27.09 -6.36 -26.68
C ILE A 28 27.10 -5.03 -25.91
N LYS A 29 27.28 -3.89 -26.63
CA LYS A 29 27.21 -2.57 -25.99
C LYS A 29 25.79 -2.26 -25.52
N LEU A 30 25.67 -1.56 -24.38
CA LEU A 30 24.35 -1.17 -23.83
C LEU A 30 23.45 -0.51 -24.89
N SER A 31 24.00 0.39 -25.71
CA SER A 31 23.24 1.07 -26.77
C SER A 31 23.01 0.23 -28.05
N GLY A 32 23.55 -0.99 -28.10
CA GLY A 32 23.28 -1.95 -29.18
C GLY A 32 22.28 -3.04 -28.80
N ARG A 33 22.18 -3.33 -27.50
CA ARG A 33 21.31 -4.40 -26.99
C ARG A 33 19.82 -4.23 -27.30
N PRO A 34 19.22 -3.04 -27.25
CA PRO A 34 17.80 -2.91 -27.59
C PRO A 34 17.46 -3.44 -28.99
N ILE A 35 18.30 -3.16 -29.98
CA ILE A 35 18.10 -3.66 -31.35
C ILE A 35 18.29 -5.17 -31.40
N GLU A 36 19.34 -5.69 -30.77
CA GLU A 36 19.63 -7.13 -30.73
C GLU A 36 18.47 -7.90 -30.08
N LEU A 37 17.99 -7.46 -28.92
CA LEU A 37 16.89 -8.11 -28.20
C LEU A 37 15.60 -8.09 -29.02
N MET A 38 15.21 -6.95 -29.58
CA MET A 38 13.99 -6.84 -30.38
C MET A 38 14.06 -7.68 -31.67
N LYS A 39 15.21 -7.79 -32.30
CA LYS A 39 15.41 -8.70 -33.44
C LYS A 39 15.34 -10.17 -33.03
N ARG A 40 16.02 -10.54 -31.94
CA ARG A 40 16.07 -11.91 -31.45
C ARG A 40 14.70 -12.42 -31.02
N PHE A 41 13.90 -11.60 -30.35
CA PHE A 41 12.56 -11.97 -29.89
C PHE A 41 11.44 -11.66 -30.89
N GLY A 42 11.78 -11.13 -32.09
CA GLY A 42 10.86 -11.03 -33.22
C GLY A 42 9.86 -9.86 -33.09
N TYR A 43 10.31 -8.70 -32.65
CA TYR A 43 9.52 -7.46 -32.74
C TYR A 43 9.21 -7.14 -34.21
N THR A 44 7.93 -6.88 -34.50
CA THR A 44 7.43 -6.67 -35.85
C THR A 44 7.25 -5.20 -36.23
N GLY A 45 7.37 -4.29 -35.29
CA GLY A 45 7.30 -2.85 -35.51
C GLY A 45 8.55 -2.29 -36.16
N ARG A 46 8.53 -0.99 -36.46
CA ARG A 46 9.67 -0.29 -37.11
C ARG A 46 10.77 -0.03 -36.09
N LEU A 47 11.98 -0.54 -36.33
CA LEU A 47 13.20 -0.19 -35.58
C LEU A 47 13.97 0.88 -36.36
N LEU A 48 14.24 2.01 -35.73
CA LEU A 48 14.76 3.23 -36.31
C LEU A 48 16.08 3.65 -35.60
N PRO A 49 17.21 3.02 -35.95
CA PRO A 49 18.49 3.37 -35.32
C PRO A 49 18.93 4.79 -35.74
N ILE A 50 19.29 5.62 -34.70
CA ILE A 50 19.87 6.94 -34.94
C ILE A 50 21.37 6.88 -34.65
N ASN A 51 22.19 7.12 -35.69
CA ASN A 51 23.64 7.15 -35.58
C ASN A 51 24.24 8.19 -36.54
N ALA A 52 24.91 9.20 -36.01
CA ALA A 52 25.48 10.30 -36.80
C ALA A 52 26.59 9.89 -37.77
N ARG A 53 27.18 8.69 -37.64
CA ARG A 53 28.37 8.26 -38.40
C ARG A 53 28.13 7.07 -39.31
N ARG A 54 27.04 6.32 -39.13
CA ARG A 54 26.77 5.09 -39.85
C ARG A 54 25.45 5.21 -40.63
N SER A 55 25.39 4.63 -41.82
CA SER A 55 24.18 4.48 -42.60
C SER A 55 23.45 3.15 -42.33
N GLU A 56 24.08 2.25 -41.60
CA GLU A 56 23.55 0.95 -41.21
C GLU A 56 24.01 0.60 -39.77
N VAL A 57 23.11 0.02 -38.97
CA VAL A 57 23.37 -0.49 -37.62
C VAL A 57 22.70 -1.85 -37.47
N GLN A 58 23.48 -2.88 -37.22
CA GLN A 58 23.03 -4.28 -37.06
C GLN A 58 22.13 -4.77 -38.21
N GLY A 59 22.46 -4.37 -39.47
CA GLY A 59 21.70 -4.77 -40.69
C GLY A 59 20.40 -3.96 -40.91
N LEU A 60 20.17 -2.89 -40.13
CA LEU A 60 19.04 -1.98 -40.31
C LEU A 60 19.53 -0.63 -40.89
N PRO A 61 18.79 0.01 -41.81
CA PRO A 61 19.08 1.38 -42.21
C PRO A 61 19.12 2.30 -41.00
N ALA A 62 20.17 3.10 -40.87
CA ALA A 62 20.33 4.05 -39.76
C ALA A 62 20.21 5.49 -40.31
N PHE A 63 19.57 6.32 -39.47
CA PHE A 63 19.32 7.73 -39.78
C PHE A 63 20.33 8.60 -39.01
N ARG A 64 20.67 9.77 -39.58
CA ARG A 64 21.59 10.71 -38.93
C ARG A 64 20.90 11.50 -37.81
N SER A 65 19.61 11.81 -38.02
CA SER A 65 18.76 12.54 -37.08
C SER A 65 17.31 11.99 -37.11
N LEU A 66 16.51 12.43 -36.15
CA LEU A 66 15.07 12.10 -36.13
C LEU A 66 14.31 12.73 -37.30
N ASP A 67 14.79 13.86 -37.81
CA ASP A 67 14.17 14.58 -38.96
C ASP A 67 14.29 13.83 -40.29
N ASP A 68 15.25 12.90 -40.39
CA ASP A 68 15.46 12.08 -41.60
C ASP A 68 14.44 10.90 -41.65
N ILE A 69 13.58 10.74 -40.67
CA ILE A 69 12.63 9.63 -40.57
C ILE A 69 11.26 10.05 -41.09
N ASP A 70 10.72 9.30 -42.04
CA ASP A 70 9.36 9.48 -42.52
C ASP A 70 8.32 8.81 -41.60
N GLY A 71 7.18 9.49 -41.40
CA GLY A 71 6.05 9.00 -40.59
C GLY A 71 6.24 9.17 -39.10
N ASP A 72 5.26 8.67 -38.33
CA ASP A 72 5.22 8.83 -36.88
C ASP A 72 6.20 7.92 -36.17
N ILE A 73 6.69 8.39 -35.01
CA ILE A 73 7.52 7.63 -34.09
C ILE A 73 6.75 7.54 -32.76
N ASP A 74 6.40 6.33 -32.33
CA ASP A 74 5.62 6.12 -31.09
C ASP A 74 6.49 6.23 -29.84
N LEU A 75 7.76 5.80 -29.90
CA LEU A 75 8.66 5.75 -28.74
C LEU A 75 10.10 6.07 -29.17
N ALA A 76 10.79 6.83 -28.35
CA ALA A 76 12.24 7.01 -28.46
C ALA A 76 12.97 6.36 -27.27
N MET A 77 14.04 5.59 -27.53
CA MET A 77 14.97 5.16 -26.50
C MET A 77 16.26 5.97 -26.60
N VAL A 78 16.54 6.78 -25.57
CA VAL A 78 17.67 7.71 -25.54
C VAL A 78 18.87 7.06 -24.85
N MET A 79 19.82 6.56 -25.67
CA MET A 79 21.03 5.88 -25.22
C MET A 79 22.27 6.79 -25.41
N LEU A 80 22.14 8.02 -24.97
CA LEU A 80 23.17 9.06 -25.03
C LEU A 80 23.86 9.24 -23.67
N PRO A 81 25.09 9.79 -23.63
CA PRO A 81 25.69 10.25 -22.36
C PRO A 81 24.82 11.30 -21.66
N ALA A 82 24.85 11.35 -20.34
CA ALA A 82 23.97 12.18 -19.50
C ALA A 82 23.93 13.67 -19.93
N ASP A 83 25.09 14.22 -20.31
CA ASP A 83 25.25 15.62 -20.75
C ASP A 83 24.59 15.92 -22.11
N LYS A 84 24.14 14.89 -22.84
CA LYS A 84 23.44 15.01 -24.14
C LYS A 84 21.98 14.56 -24.10
N VAL A 85 21.53 14.03 -22.97
CA VAL A 85 20.17 13.51 -22.84
C VAL A 85 19.13 14.61 -23.01
N VAL A 86 19.34 15.74 -22.32
CA VAL A 86 18.36 16.85 -22.33
C VAL A 86 18.11 17.35 -23.75
N ASP A 87 19.16 17.52 -24.55
CA ASP A 87 19.06 17.90 -25.96
C ASP A 87 18.40 16.80 -26.80
N GLY A 88 18.75 15.53 -26.56
CA GLY A 88 18.14 14.40 -27.24
C GLY A 88 16.63 14.26 -26.99
N VAL A 89 16.17 14.50 -25.77
CA VAL A 89 14.74 14.51 -25.41
C VAL A 89 14.02 15.71 -26.03
N ARG A 90 14.69 16.89 -26.05
CA ARG A 90 14.14 18.08 -26.77
C ARG A 90 13.97 17.83 -28.26
N ASP A 91 14.91 17.13 -28.90
CA ASP A 91 14.80 16.76 -30.31
C ASP A 91 13.68 15.75 -30.56
N CYS A 92 13.49 14.78 -29.63
CA CYS A 92 12.32 13.88 -29.68
C CYS A 92 11.01 14.66 -29.63
N ALA A 93 10.90 15.61 -28.70
CA ALA A 93 9.70 16.43 -28.55
C ALA A 93 9.42 17.29 -29.80
N LYS A 94 10.43 17.95 -30.35
CA LYS A 94 10.31 18.72 -31.59
C LYS A 94 9.82 17.87 -32.75
N ARG A 95 10.26 16.59 -32.79
CA ARG A 95 9.84 15.64 -33.86
C ARG A 95 8.42 15.08 -33.63
N GLY A 96 7.79 15.43 -32.49
CA GLY A 96 6.45 14.97 -32.12
C GLY A 96 6.42 13.54 -31.58
N VAL A 97 7.54 13.05 -31.04
CA VAL A 97 7.57 11.76 -30.32
C VAL A 97 6.86 11.91 -28.99
N PRO A 98 5.79 11.15 -28.70
CA PRO A 98 4.99 11.35 -27.50
C PRO A 98 5.64 10.85 -26.21
N ALA A 99 6.55 9.85 -26.31
CA ALA A 99 7.20 9.24 -25.16
C ALA A 99 8.66 8.89 -25.41
N ALA A 100 9.49 9.01 -24.38
CA ALA A 100 10.90 8.64 -24.42
C ALA A 100 11.30 7.79 -23.20
N ILE A 101 12.23 6.86 -23.39
CA ILE A 101 12.90 6.11 -22.34
C ILE A 101 14.34 6.65 -22.22
N VAL A 102 14.76 7.06 -21.04
CA VAL A 102 16.10 7.57 -20.78
C VAL A 102 16.89 6.59 -19.92
N GLY A 103 17.78 5.82 -20.58
CA GLY A 103 18.59 4.81 -19.89
C GLY A 103 19.82 5.35 -19.17
N ALA A 104 20.24 6.59 -19.43
CA ALA A 104 21.46 7.16 -18.88
C ALA A 104 21.36 7.41 -17.37
N SER A 105 22.45 7.06 -16.63
CA SER A 105 22.69 7.46 -15.24
C SER A 105 23.48 8.78 -15.19
N GLY A 106 23.63 9.39 -14.00
CA GLY A 106 24.33 10.64 -13.78
C GLY A 106 23.40 11.83 -13.57
N PHE A 107 22.16 11.56 -13.12
CA PHE A 107 21.14 12.52 -12.77
C PHE A 107 21.02 12.67 -11.24
N ALA A 108 19.84 12.84 -10.68
CA ALA A 108 19.64 13.13 -9.25
C ALA A 108 20.30 12.08 -8.31
N GLU A 109 20.46 10.84 -8.73
CA GLU A 109 21.07 9.77 -7.93
C GLU A 109 22.55 10.00 -7.60
N VAL A 110 23.22 10.90 -8.32
CA VAL A 110 24.63 11.25 -8.03
C VAL A 110 24.77 12.60 -7.29
N GLY A 111 23.66 13.31 -7.04
CA GLY A 111 23.66 14.62 -6.38
C GLY A 111 24.25 15.77 -7.23
N GLY A 112 24.23 16.97 -6.70
CA GLY A 112 24.91 18.14 -7.23
C GLY A 112 24.65 18.43 -8.73
N ARG A 113 25.65 18.22 -9.60
CA ARG A 113 25.48 18.42 -11.05
C ARG A 113 24.39 17.53 -11.64
N GLY A 114 24.18 16.34 -11.07
CA GLY A 114 23.16 15.40 -11.53
C GLY A 114 21.74 15.92 -11.26
N GLU A 115 21.52 16.53 -10.11
CA GLU A 115 20.24 17.18 -9.77
C GLU A 115 19.93 18.31 -10.76
N ALA A 116 20.93 19.14 -11.10
CA ALA A 116 20.76 20.20 -12.08
C ALA A 116 20.41 19.66 -13.49
N LEU A 117 20.98 18.52 -13.89
CA LEU A 117 20.63 17.85 -15.14
C LEU A 117 19.21 17.29 -15.12
N GLN A 118 18.78 16.72 -14.00
CA GLN A 118 17.41 16.23 -13.84
C GLN A 118 16.41 17.37 -13.90
N GLN A 119 16.71 18.51 -13.26
CA GLN A 119 15.88 19.71 -13.35
C GLN A 119 15.75 20.21 -14.79
N GLN A 120 16.85 20.29 -15.53
CA GLN A 120 16.82 20.68 -16.95
C GLN A 120 15.97 19.71 -17.79
N LEU A 121 16.02 18.41 -17.49
CA LEU A 121 15.16 17.42 -18.16
C LEU A 121 13.69 17.66 -17.82
N GLN A 122 13.36 17.93 -16.56
CA GLN A 122 12.01 18.27 -16.10
C GLN A 122 11.48 19.55 -16.75
N ASP A 123 12.34 20.55 -16.91
CA ASP A 123 12.00 21.80 -17.61
C ASP A 123 11.59 21.52 -19.07
N VAL A 124 12.36 20.68 -19.79
CA VAL A 124 12.01 20.27 -21.18
C VAL A 124 10.69 19.49 -21.22
N ILE A 125 10.45 18.60 -20.26
CA ILE A 125 9.21 17.84 -20.14
C ILE A 125 8.02 18.80 -19.95
N ALA A 126 8.14 19.75 -19.02
CA ALA A 126 7.11 20.75 -18.73
C ALA A 126 6.83 21.67 -19.94
N GLU A 127 7.88 22.08 -20.67
CA GLU A 127 7.77 22.93 -21.87
C GLU A 127 7.11 22.23 -23.05
N THR A 128 7.35 20.92 -23.22
CA THR A 128 7.00 20.22 -24.46
C THR A 128 5.87 19.21 -24.32
N GLY A 129 5.58 18.75 -23.10
CA GLY A 129 4.60 17.71 -22.83
C GLY A 129 5.04 16.29 -23.21
N ILE A 130 6.30 16.07 -23.65
CA ILE A 130 6.80 14.71 -23.90
C ILE A 130 6.83 13.92 -22.59
N ARG A 131 6.40 12.65 -22.62
CA ARG A 131 6.43 11.81 -21.43
C ARG A 131 7.75 11.03 -21.38
N VAL A 132 8.35 10.94 -20.19
CA VAL A 132 9.68 10.36 -20.02
C VAL A 132 9.68 9.26 -18.94
N LEU A 133 10.09 8.04 -19.32
CA LEU A 133 10.40 6.96 -18.41
C LEU A 133 11.88 7.01 -18.07
N GLY A 134 12.22 7.16 -16.78
CA GLY A 134 13.57 7.35 -16.29
C GLY A 134 13.83 8.76 -15.77
N PRO A 135 15.06 9.27 -15.77
CA PRO A 135 16.32 8.63 -16.21
C PRO A 135 16.81 7.50 -15.29
N ASN A 136 18.01 6.98 -15.54
CA ASN A 136 18.59 5.90 -14.77
C ASN A 136 17.69 4.65 -14.74
N CYS A 137 17.13 4.27 -15.89
CA CYS A 137 16.23 3.12 -16.00
C CYS A 137 16.72 2.10 -17.03
N LEU A 138 16.38 0.83 -16.83
CA LEU A 138 16.71 -0.27 -17.75
C LEU A 138 15.79 -0.34 -18.96
N GLY A 139 14.72 0.45 -19.00
CA GLY A 139 13.73 0.44 -20.05
C GLY A 139 12.49 -0.38 -19.71
N MET A 140 11.88 -0.97 -20.72
CA MET A 140 10.63 -1.71 -20.59
C MET A 140 10.59 -2.96 -21.48
N PHE A 141 9.63 -3.85 -21.16
CA PHE A 141 9.25 -5.00 -22.00
C PHE A 141 7.73 -5.01 -22.18
N SER A 142 7.27 -5.13 -23.42
CA SER A 142 5.93 -5.59 -23.77
C SER A 142 6.07 -6.96 -24.40
N LEU A 143 5.78 -8.03 -23.67
CA LEU A 143 6.02 -9.39 -24.16
C LEU A 143 5.04 -9.77 -25.25
N ARG A 144 3.80 -9.29 -25.15
CA ARG A 144 2.77 -9.48 -26.18
C ARG A 144 3.21 -8.89 -27.55
N ASP A 145 3.72 -7.67 -27.54
CA ASP A 145 4.16 -6.99 -28.75
C ASP A 145 5.59 -7.32 -29.12
N ARG A 146 6.29 -8.10 -28.27
CA ARG A 146 7.72 -8.40 -28.38
C ARG A 146 8.58 -7.14 -28.47
N ALA A 147 8.07 -6.03 -27.96
CA ALA A 147 8.78 -4.77 -27.87
C ALA A 147 9.62 -4.75 -26.58
N LEU A 148 10.93 -4.74 -26.77
CA LEU A 148 11.93 -4.86 -25.70
C LEU A 148 12.95 -3.73 -25.77
N PRO A 149 12.53 -2.44 -25.68
CA PRO A 149 13.46 -1.32 -25.61
C PRO A 149 14.15 -1.32 -24.22
N THR A 150 15.16 -2.17 -24.11
CA THR A 150 15.92 -2.42 -22.88
C THR A 150 17.35 -2.85 -23.20
N PHE A 151 18.22 -2.72 -22.21
CA PHE A 151 19.59 -3.23 -22.29
C PHE A 151 19.92 -4.24 -21.16
N THR A 152 18.89 -4.82 -20.53
CA THR A 152 19.05 -5.83 -19.46
C THR A 152 19.75 -7.09 -19.93
N SER A 153 20.45 -7.76 -19.00
CA SER A 153 20.99 -9.11 -19.16
C SER A 153 20.01 -10.23 -18.74
N ALA A 154 18.84 -9.89 -18.23
CA ALA A 154 17.87 -10.86 -17.72
C ALA A 154 17.32 -11.84 -18.81
N MET A 155 17.67 -11.63 -20.08
CA MET A 155 17.24 -12.44 -21.22
C MET A 155 18.43 -13.13 -21.95
N ASP A 156 19.61 -13.13 -21.35
CA ASP A 156 20.84 -13.61 -22.03
C ASP A 156 20.93 -15.15 -22.14
N ASP A 157 20.28 -15.86 -21.23
CA ASP A 157 20.24 -17.31 -21.20
C ASP A 157 19.35 -17.94 -22.30
N GLY A 158 18.67 -17.12 -23.12
CA GLY A 158 17.98 -17.54 -24.34
C GLY A 158 16.70 -18.35 -24.10
N GLY A 159 16.17 -18.37 -22.87
CA GLY A 159 14.91 -19.02 -22.54
C GLY A 159 13.72 -18.37 -23.27
N GLU A 160 12.66 -19.15 -23.52
CA GLU A 160 11.38 -18.59 -23.98
C GLU A 160 10.79 -17.67 -22.94
N LEU A 161 10.39 -16.47 -23.36
CA LEU A 161 9.69 -15.53 -22.49
C LEU A 161 8.24 -15.95 -22.34
N ARG A 162 7.81 -16.15 -21.10
CA ARG A 162 6.43 -16.53 -20.78
C ARG A 162 5.57 -15.27 -20.69
N GLU A 163 4.72 -15.09 -21.71
CA GLU A 163 3.65 -14.09 -21.67
C GLU A 163 2.54 -14.50 -20.70
N GLY A 164 1.90 -13.53 -20.04
CA GLY A 164 0.79 -13.78 -19.12
C GLY A 164 0.15 -12.51 -18.59
N PRO A 165 -0.78 -12.64 -17.62
CA PRO A 165 -1.66 -11.54 -17.23
C PRO A 165 -1.07 -10.58 -16.20
N VAL A 166 0.22 -10.67 -15.90
CA VAL A 166 0.86 -9.86 -14.86
C VAL A 166 1.65 -8.72 -15.47
N SER A 167 1.39 -7.49 -15.06
CA SER A 167 2.25 -6.34 -15.35
C SER A 167 3.07 -5.97 -14.12
N PHE A 168 4.36 -5.73 -14.30
CA PHE A 168 5.28 -5.46 -13.21
C PHE A 168 6.01 -4.12 -13.41
N VAL A 169 5.91 -3.24 -12.43
CA VAL A 169 6.60 -1.94 -12.39
C VAL A 169 7.60 -1.92 -11.26
N SER A 170 8.82 -1.47 -11.52
CA SER A 170 9.90 -1.43 -10.54
C SER A 170 10.65 -0.11 -10.58
N GLN A 171 10.86 0.52 -9.43
CA GLN A 171 11.79 1.66 -9.31
C GLN A 171 13.24 1.19 -9.46
N SER A 172 13.58 0.03 -8.93
CA SER A 172 14.91 -0.54 -9.05
C SER A 172 15.13 -1.24 -10.39
N GLY A 173 16.13 -0.84 -11.14
CA GLY A 173 16.46 -1.48 -12.40
C GLY A 173 16.97 -2.91 -12.23
N ALA A 174 18.08 -3.08 -11.54
CA ALA A 174 18.72 -4.39 -11.39
C ALA A 174 17.83 -5.37 -10.60
N PHE A 175 17.33 -4.95 -9.44
CA PHE A 175 16.49 -5.84 -8.62
C PHE A 175 15.15 -6.17 -9.29
N GLY A 176 14.56 -5.20 -10.02
CA GLY A 176 13.37 -5.45 -10.82
C GLY A 176 13.58 -6.56 -11.86
N THR A 177 14.72 -6.57 -12.55
CA THR A 177 15.03 -7.63 -13.52
C THR A 177 15.35 -8.98 -12.85
N PHE A 178 15.90 -8.99 -11.62
CA PHE A 178 16.02 -10.23 -10.84
C PHE A 178 14.65 -10.83 -10.50
N ILE A 179 13.70 -9.98 -10.07
CA ILE A 179 12.31 -10.41 -9.83
C ILE A 179 11.67 -10.93 -11.12
N PHE A 180 11.88 -10.23 -12.25
CA PHE A 180 11.38 -10.68 -13.56
C PHE A 180 11.93 -12.07 -13.93
N SER A 181 13.24 -12.29 -13.84
CA SER A 181 13.86 -13.59 -14.13
C SER A 181 13.33 -14.69 -13.21
N ALA A 182 13.19 -14.40 -11.90
CA ALA A 182 12.63 -15.34 -10.95
C ALA A 182 11.14 -15.64 -11.23
N ALA A 183 10.36 -14.65 -11.67
CA ALA A 183 8.97 -14.83 -12.10
C ALA A 183 8.87 -15.78 -13.29
N GLN A 184 9.70 -15.59 -14.32
CA GLN A 184 9.76 -16.47 -15.48
C GLN A 184 10.14 -17.91 -15.08
N ALA A 185 11.14 -18.07 -14.21
CA ALA A 185 11.57 -19.36 -13.70
C ALA A 185 10.50 -20.06 -12.83
N ALA A 186 9.68 -19.26 -12.11
CA ALA A 186 8.54 -19.76 -11.33
C ALA A 186 7.30 -20.08 -12.19
N GLY A 187 7.34 -19.81 -13.50
CA GLY A 187 6.22 -20.03 -14.41
C GLY A 187 5.18 -18.91 -14.41
N LEU A 188 5.48 -17.76 -13.79
CA LEU A 188 4.60 -16.61 -13.78
C LEU A 188 4.74 -15.84 -15.11
N GLY A 189 3.65 -15.79 -15.87
CA GLY A 189 3.59 -15.05 -17.14
C GLY A 189 3.48 -13.55 -16.90
N ILE A 190 4.30 -12.78 -17.65
CA ILE A 190 4.35 -11.32 -17.58
C ILE A 190 3.82 -10.75 -18.90
N SER A 191 2.96 -9.72 -18.85
CA SER A 191 2.56 -8.92 -20.03
C SER A 191 3.53 -7.78 -20.25
N HIS A 192 3.76 -6.97 -19.21
CA HIS A 192 4.63 -5.81 -19.25
C HIS A 192 5.58 -5.79 -18.05
N PHE A 193 6.79 -5.32 -18.28
CA PHE A 193 7.74 -4.88 -17.26
C PHE A 193 8.20 -3.47 -17.57
N LEU A 194 8.14 -2.57 -16.58
CA LEU A 194 8.67 -1.22 -16.72
C LEU A 194 9.53 -0.88 -15.50
N ASN A 195 10.68 -0.27 -15.81
CA ASN A 195 11.55 0.30 -14.78
C ASN A 195 11.46 1.82 -14.81
N THR A 196 11.06 2.45 -13.71
CA THR A 196 10.85 3.91 -13.66
C THR A 196 12.12 4.69 -13.34
N GLY A 197 13.14 4.07 -12.73
CA GLY A 197 14.40 4.74 -12.37
C GLY A 197 14.18 5.92 -11.42
N ASN A 198 14.71 7.10 -11.77
CA ASN A 198 14.63 8.31 -10.94
C ASN A 198 13.27 9.01 -10.95
N GLU A 199 12.35 8.61 -11.81
CA GLU A 199 11.02 9.23 -11.92
C GLU A 199 11.06 10.75 -12.15
N ALA A 200 11.81 11.19 -13.15
CA ALA A 200 11.82 12.62 -13.48
C ALA A 200 10.47 13.12 -14.02
N ASP A 201 9.66 12.22 -14.60
CA ASP A 201 8.29 12.46 -15.07
C ASP A 201 7.40 11.27 -14.68
N LEU A 202 7.42 10.17 -15.47
CA LEU A 202 6.55 9.02 -15.24
C LEU A 202 6.89 8.31 -13.92
N SER A 203 6.00 8.45 -12.95
CA SER A 203 6.07 7.75 -11.66
C SER A 203 5.52 6.32 -11.76
N VAL A 204 5.82 5.48 -10.76
CA VAL A 204 5.18 4.15 -10.62
C VAL A 204 3.65 4.29 -10.62
N ALA A 205 3.10 5.30 -9.95
CA ALA A 205 1.65 5.50 -9.90
C ALA A 205 1.05 5.73 -11.29
N GLU A 206 1.64 6.61 -12.11
CA GLU A 206 1.16 6.88 -13.46
C GLU A 206 1.30 5.68 -14.38
N VAL A 207 2.43 4.96 -14.31
CA VAL A 207 2.65 3.74 -15.10
C VAL A 207 1.62 2.65 -14.72
N LEU A 208 1.38 2.42 -13.43
CA LEU A 208 0.33 1.51 -12.97
C LEU A 208 -1.05 1.97 -13.44
N GLY A 209 -1.31 3.30 -13.46
CA GLY A 209 -2.54 3.90 -13.99
C GLY A 209 -2.77 3.61 -15.47
N GLY A 210 -1.70 3.62 -16.28
CA GLY A 210 -1.77 3.21 -17.67
C GLY A 210 -2.04 1.72 -17.85
N LEU A 211 -1.36 0.89 -17.06
CA LEU A 211 -1.47 -0.56 -17.10
C LEU A 211 -2.81 -1.10 -16.60
N VAL A 212 -3.43 -0.44 -15.62
CA VAL A 212 -4.73 -0.87 -15.07
C VAL A 212 -5.84 -0.84 -16.12
N GLU A 213 -5.73 0.03 -17.14
CA GLU A 213 -6.70 0.14 -18.23
C GLU A 213 -6.46 -0.85 -19.38
N THR A 214 -5.34 -1.57 -19.41
CA THR A 214 -5.05 -2.55 -20.47
C THR A 214 -5.77 -3.88 -20.23
N ASP A 215 -6.29 -4.51 -21.27
CA ASP A 215 -7.06 -5.76 -21.18
C ASP A 215 -6.20 -6.97 -20.81
N GLU A 216 -4.94 -6.97 -21.21
CA GLU A 216 -3.98 -8.05 -20.94
C GLU A 216 -3.49 -8.05 -19.49
N THR A 217 -3.57 -6.94 -18.78
CA THR A 217 -3.20 -6.85 -17.38
C THR A 217 -4.37 -7.28 -16.49
N LYS A 218 -4.19 -8.36 -15.72
CA LYS A 218 -5.13 -8.81 -14.68
C LYS A 218 -4.59 -8.60 -13.28
N VAL A 219 -3.26 -8.56 -13.13
CA VAL A 219 -2.55 -8.37 -11.87
C VAL A 219 -1.46 -7.33 -12.08
N LEU A 220 -1.39 -6.37 -11.19
CA LEU A 220 -0.34 -5.36 -11.13
C LEU A 220 0.65 -5.73 -10.03
N MET A 221 1.92 -5.80 -10.35
CA MET A 221 3.00 -5.96 -9.36
C MET A 221 3.81 -4.68 -9.29
N ALA A 222 4.24 -4.30 -8.09
CA ALA A 222 5.07 -3.11 -7.87
C ALA A 222 6.22 -3.40 -6.89
N TYR A 223 7.43 -2.93 -7.23
CA TYR A 223 8.56 -2.85 -6.32
C TYR A 223 8.93 -1.39 -6.09
N LEU A 224 8.81 -0.92 -4.85
CA LEU A 224 8.88 0.47 -4.45
C LEU A 224 10.05 0.72 -3.50
N GLU A 225 10.89 1.70 -3.79
CA GLU A 225 11.96 2.22 -2.93
C GLU A 225 11.51 3.46 -2.16
N GLY A 226 10.62 4.27 -2.78
CA GLY A 226 9.96 5.42 -2.18
C GLY A 226 8.59 5.67 -2.84
N VAL A 227 7.75 6.48 -2.21
CA VAL A 227 6.47 6.91 -2.78
C VAL A 227 6.41 8.42 -2.70
N HIS A 228 6.50 9.09 -3.86
CA HIS A 228 6.38 10.55 -3.95
C HIS A 228 4.95 10.98 -4.31
N HIS A 229 4.27 10.20 -5.14
CA HIS A 229 2.94 10.45 -5.66
C HIS A 229 1.90 9.52 -5.00
N GLY A 230 1.86 9.52 -3.65
CA GLY A 230 1.01 8.62 -2.88
C GLY A 230 -0.48 8.81 -3.17
N ARG A 231 -0.96 10.05 -3.33
CA ARG A 231 -2.37 10.34 -3.66
C ARG A 231 -2.78 9.76 -5.01
N GLU A 232 -1.90 9.84 -6.00
CA GLU A 232 -2.13 9.28 -7.33
C GLU A 232 -2.14 7.75 -7.26
N LEU A 233 -1.22 7.15 -6.50
CA LEU A 233 -1.22 5.71 -6.26
C LEU A 233 -2.55 5.23 -5.65
N LEU A 234 -3.15 5.99 -4.72
CA LEU A 234 -4.44 5.65 -4.14
C LEU A 234 -5.61 5.80 -5.13
N GLN A 235 -5.54 6.75 -6.07
CA GLN A 235 -6.52 6.87 -7.16
C GLN A 235 -6.43 5.66 -8.10
N VAL A 236 -5.21 5.24 -8.45
CA VAL A 236 -4.97 4.03 -9.24
C VAL A 236 -5.45 2.78 -8.51
N ALA A 237 -5.21 2.69 -7.19
CA ALA A 237 -5.69 1.58 -6.37
C ALA A 237 -7.24 1.51 -6.35
N ARG A 238 -7.92 2.65 -6.26
CA ARG A 238 -9.38 2.73 -6.38
C ARG A 238 -9.84 2.22 -7.74
N ARG A 239 -9.21 2.67 -8.82
CA ARG A 239 -9.54 2.21 -10.18
C ARG A 239 -9.30 0.71 -10.38
N ALA A 240 -8.18 0.21 -9.86
CA ALA A 240 -7.85 -1.21 -9.86
C ALA A 240 -8.87 -2.04 -9.07
N HIS A 241 -9.38 -1.51 -7.93
CA HIS A 241 -10.43 -2.13 -7.15
C HIS A 241 -11.76 -2.23 -7.94
N GLU A 242 -12.16 -1.16 -8.66
CA GLU A 242 -13.35 -1.15 -9.52
C GLU A 242 -13.29 -2.21 -10.62
N LEU A 243 -12.08 -2.43 -11.16
CA LEU A 243 -11.83 -3.40 -12.23
C LEU A 243 -11.47 -4.81 -11.72
N ASP A 244 -11.51 -5.05 -10.39
CA ASP A 244 -11.05 -6.27 -9.72
C ASP A 244 -9.63 -6.71 -10.11
N LYS A 245 -8.74 -5.74 -10.34
CA LYS A 245 -7.32 -5.96 -10.66
C LYS A 245 -6.47 -5.73 -9.41
N PRO A 246 -5.92 -6.76 -8.76
CA PRO A 246 -5.09 -6.58 -7.57
C PRO A 246 -3.79 -5.85 -7.89
N ILE A 247 -3.38 -4.96 -6.96
CA ILE A 247 -2.04 -4.39 -6.90
C ILE A 247 -1.28 -5.10 -5.79
N LEU A 248 -0.22 -5.83 -6.16
CA LEU A 248 0.68 -6.55 -5.28
C LEU A 248 1.95 -5.71 -5.11
N ALA A 249 2.24 -5.21 -3.91
CA ALA A 249 3.33 -4.27 -3.71
C ALA A 249 4.33 -4.71 -2.64
N VAL A 250 5.61 -4.63 -2.97
CA VAL A 250 6.72 -4.66 -2.02
C VAL A 250 7.28 -3.24 -1.91
N LYS A 251 7.30 -2.67 -0.69
CA LYS A 251 8.00 -1.42 -0.40
C LYS A 251 9.15 -1.72 0.55
N VAL A 252 10.36 -1.32 0.15
CA VAL A 252 11.56 -1.40 1.00
C VAL A 252 11.69 -0.17 1.90
N GLY A 253 12.69 -0.15 2.78
CA GLY A 253 12.87 0.94 3.74
C GLY A 253 11.90 0.89 4.92
N ARG A 254 11.50 -0.31 5.37
CA ARG A 254 10.57 -0.54 6.51
C ARG A 254 11.22 -0.31 7.87
N SER A 255 12.50 -0.63 8.00
CA SER A 255 13.28 -0.42 9.21
C SER A 255 14.11 0.86 9.09
N GLU A 256 14.54 1.43 10.20
CA GLU A 256 15.46 2.58 10.18
C GLU A 256 16.73 2.32 9.35
N ALA A 257 17.28 1.11 9.45
CA ALA A 257 18.45 0.72 8.66
C ALA A 257 18.12 0.65 7.16
N GLY A 258 16.98 0.06 6.80
CA GLY A 258 16.47 0.00 5.44
C GLY A 258 16.14 1.39 4.87
N ALA A 259 15.53 2.26 5.68
CA ALA A 259 15.22 3.64 5.29
C ALA A 259 16.49 4.45 4.99
N ARG A 260 17.51 4.37 5.86
CA ARG A 260 18.81 5.00 5.61
C ARG A 260 19.49 4.47 4.34
N ALA A 261 19.42 3.16 4.11
CA ALA A 261 19.98 2.56 2.90
C ALA A 261 19.25 3.02 1.62
N ALA A 262 17.91 3.07 1.65
CA ALA A 262 17.11 3.54 0.52
C ALA A 262 17.40 5.02 0.20
N GLN A 263 17.47 5.89 1.21
CA GLN A 263 17.82 7.31 1.03
C GLN A 263 19.19 7.50 0.35
N SER A 264 20.19 6.69 0.72
CA SER A 264 21.53 6.79 0.11
C SER A 264 21.57 6.28 -1.34
N HIS A 265 20.60 5.45 -1.76
CA HIS A 265 20.56 4.83 -3.07
C HIS A 265 19.75 5.63 -4.10
N THR A 266 18.63 6.26 -3.66
CA THR A 266 17.67 6.88 -4.58
C THR A 266 17.54 8.39 -4.42
N ALA A 267 18.27 9.02 -3.47
CA ALA A 267 18.08 10.42 -3.03
C ALA A 267 16.63 10.72 -2.57
N SER A 268 15.77 9.71 -2.42
CA SER A 268 14.38 9.86 -2.06
C SER A 268 14.18 9.70 -0.55
N LEU A 269 13.37 10.58 0.05
CA LEU A 269 12.90 10.41 1.42
C LEU A 269 11.99 9.18 1.45
N ALA A 270 12.42 8.11 2.12
CA ALA A 270 11.52 7.01 2.46
C ALA A 270 10.45 7.56 3.42
N GLY A 271 9.21 7.76 2.93
CA GLY A 271 8.08 8.17 3.77
C GLY A 271 7.86 7.20 4.95
N GLU A 272 7.14 7.63 5.97
CA GLU A 272 6.86 6.80 7.14
C GLU A 272 6.17 5.48 6.72
N ASP A 273 6.76 4.36 7.08
CA ASP A 273 6.28 3.03 6.70
C ASP A 273 4.87 2.74 7.22
N ALA A 274 4.52 3.28 8.40
CA ALA A 274 3.19 3.17 8.97
C ALA A 274 2.12 3.88 8.13
N VAL A 275 2.45 5.02 7.52
CA VAL A 275 1.54 5.73 6.62
C VAL A 275 1.29 4.90 5.36
N PHE A 276 2.35 4.38 4.74
CA PHE A 276 2.23 3.50 3.58
C PHE A 276 1.39 2.24 3.90
N ASP A 277 1.63 1.60 5.05
CA ASP A 277 0.88 0.42 5.48
C ASP A 277 -0.62 0.73 5.69
N GLY A 278 -0.93 1.83 6.35
CA GLY A 278 -2.31 2.30 6.53
C GLY A 278 -3.00 2.62 5.20
N ALA A 279 -2.32 3.38 4.34
CA ALA A 279 -2.83 3.78 3.03
C ALA A 279 -3.11 2.57 2.11
N THR A 280 -2.18 1.61 2.04
CA THR A 280 -2.34 0.40 1.23
C THR A 280 -3.47 -0.49 1.73
N ARG A 281 -3.57 -0.68 3.05
CA ARG A 281 -4.65 -1.45 3.68
C ARG A 281 -6.02 -0.83 3.42
N GLN A 282 -6.13 0.50 3.54
CA GLN A 282 -7.37 1.25 3.31
C GLN A 282 -7.86 1.13 1.87
N HIS A 283 -6.95 1.07 0.88
CA HIS A 283 -7.27 1.08 -0.55
C HIS A 283 -7.13 -0.28 -1.24
N GLY A 284 -6.93 -1.36 -0.47
CA GLY A 284 -6.91 -2.73 -1.01
C GLY A 284 -5.67 -3.09 -1.82
N ILE A 285 -4.55 -2.36 -1.65
CA ILE A 285 -3.25 -2.78 -2.17
C ILE A 285 -2.73 -3.92 -1.30
N VAL A 286 -2.36 -5.03 -1.89
CA VAL A 286 -1.83 -6.20 -1.20
C VAL A 286 -0.35 -5.97 -0.91
N ARG A 287 -0.05 -5.60 0.33
CA ARG A 287 1.34 -5.39 0.78
C ARG A 287 2.01 -6.72 1.10
N LEU A 288 3.25 -6.89 0.59
CA LEU A 288 4.06 -8.09 0.71
C LEU A 288 5.44 -7.76 1.28
N ASP A 289 6.08 -8.75 1.92
CA ASP A 289 7.32 -8.51 2.69
C ASP A 289 8.60 -8.62 1.85
N GLY A 290 8.52 -9.28 0.70
CA GLY A 290 9.69 -9.46 -0.15
C GLY A 290 9.39 -10.17 -1.47
N MET A 291 10.46 -10.45 -2.21
CA MET A 291 10.39 -11.00 -3.56
C MET A 291 9.64 -12.34 -3.61
N GLU A 292 9.92 -13.28 -2.71
CA GLU A 292 9.27 -14.60 -2.73
C GLU A 292 7.76 -14.49 -2.54
N GLN A 293 7.31 -13.67 -1.57
CA GLN A 293 5.88 -13.45 -1.37
C GLN A 293 5.23 -12.74 -2.56
N LEU A 294 5.96 -11.82 -3.23
CA LEU A 294 5.46 -11.14 -4.44
C LEU A 294 5.23 -12.14 -5.58
N LEU A 295 6.16 -13.07 -5.79
CA LEU A 295 6.04 -14.12 -6.80
C LEU A 295 4.92 -15.12 -6.45
N ASP A 296 4.85 -15.54 -5.19
CA ASP A 296 3.83 -16.47 -4.70
C ASP A 296 2.41 -15.91 -4.83
N ALA A 297 2.23 -14.66 -4.43
CA ALA A 297 0.98 -13.95 -4.63
C ALA A 297 0.68 -13.79 -6.13
N GLY A 298 1.68 -13.38 -6.93
CA GLY A 298 1.54 -13.29 -8.38
C GLY A 298 1.00 -14.57 -9.01
N LEU A 299 1.53 -15.74 -8.62
CA LEU A 299 1.07 -17.04 -9.12
C LEU A 299 -0.40 -17.32 -8.79
N VAL A 300 -0.83 -17.04 -7.56
CA VAL A 300 -2.21 -17.32 -7.11
C VAL A 300 -3.21 -16.32 -7.67
N PHE A 301 -2.81 -15.06 -7.80
CA PHE A 301 -3.70 -14.01 -8.33
C PHE A 301 -3.82 -14.02 -9.85
N ALA A 302 -2.80 -14.53 -10.56
CA ALA A 302 -2.73 -14.52 -12.02
C ALA A 302 -3.81 -15.37 -12.71
N ASP A 303 -4.33 -16.41 -12.03
CA ASP A 303 -5.38 -17.26 -12.59
C ASP A 303 -6.78 -16.57 -12.56
N GLY A 304 -6.88 -15.43 -11.89
CA GLY A 304 -8.11 -14.64 -11.83
C GLY A 304 -9.18 -15.16 -10.88
N ARG A 305 -8.97 -16.30 -10.23
CA ARG A 305 -9.94 -16.85 -9.28
C ARG A 305 -9.99 -16.04 -8.00
N ARG A 306 -11.19 -15.98 -7.40
CA ARG A 306 -11.46 -15.32 -6.12
C ARG A 306 -12.11 -16.30 -5.18
N THR A 307 -11.83 -16.17 -3.88
CA THR A 307 -12.50 -16.98 -2.86
C THR A 307 -13.74 -16.29 -2.31
N ARG A 308 -14.72 -17.08 -1.89
CA ARG A 308 -15.95 -16.60 -1.23
C ARG A 308 -15.91 -16.69 0.29
N GLY A 309 -14.82 -17.25 0.83
CA GLY A 309 -14.62 -17.42 2.27
C GLY A 309 -13.19 -17.85 2.58
N ARG A 310 -12.95 -18.24 3.81
CA ARG A 310 -11.61 -18.58 4.32
C ARG A 310 -11.41 -20.10 4.57
N ARG A 311 -12.39 -20.94 4.21
CA ARG A 311 -12.35 -22.37 4.48
C ARG A 311 -11.50 -23.09 3.43
N LEU A 312 -10.40 -23.67 3.90
CA LEU A 312 -9.44 -24.42 3.08
C LEU A 312 -9.66 -25.91 3.26
N SER A 313 -9.86 -26.64 2.16
CA SER A 313 -9.84 -28.10 2.12
C SER A 313 -8.48 -28.56 1.61
N THR A 314 -7.86 -29.48 2.34
CA THR A 314 -6.52 -29.97 2.08
C THR A 314 -6.54 -31.47 1.81
N LEU A 315 -5.98 -31.88 0.68
CA LEU A 315 -5.72 -33.30 0.33
C LEU A 315 -4.21 -33.54 0.39
N SER A 316 -3.76 -34.51 1.14
CA SER A 316 -2.33 -34.77 1.33
C SER A 316 -1.93 -36.23 1.10
N LEU A 317 -0.79 -36.44 0.47
CA LEU A 317 -0.09 -37.74 0.40
C LEU A 317 0.45 -38.17 1.77
N SER A 318 0.63 -37.22 2.70
CA SER A 318 1.27 -37.44 3.99
C SER A 318 0.53 -36.68 5.10
N GLY A 319 0.16 -37.38 6.16
CA GLY A 319 -0.48 -36.80 7.32
C GLY A 319 0.34 -35.63 7.91
N GLY A 320 1.67 -35.77 7.99
CA GLY A 320 2.55 -34.69 8.49
C GLY A 320 2.51 -33.41 7.63
N ALA A 321 2.44 -33.56 6.31
CA ALA A 321 2.29 -32.39 5.43
C ALA A 321 0.93 -31.70 5.60
N GLY A 322 -0.15 -32.50 5.80
CA GLY A 322 -1.48 -31.99 6.11
C GLY A 322 -1.52 -31.18 7.41
N VAL A 323 -0.87 -31.69 8.48
CA VAL A 323 -0.76 -30.97 9.77
C VAL A 323 -0.02 -29.64 9.59
N LEU A 324 1.14 -29.67 8.93
CA LEU A 324 1.90 -28.43 8.67
C LEU A 324 1.08 -27.41 7.88
N MET A 325 0.35 -27.85 6.87
CA MET A 325 -0.53 -26.97 6.09
C MET A 325 -1.63 -26.35 6.96
N ALA A 326 -2.23 -27.11 7.87
CA ALA A 326 -3.27 -26.62 8.77
C ALA A 326 -2.73 -25.53 9.72
N ASP A 327 -1.53 -25.73 10.30
CA ASP A 327 -0.87 -24.74 11.15
C ASP A 327 -0.55 -23.46 10.38
N GLN A 328 0.03 -23.59 9.20
CA GLN A 328 0.35 -22.44 8.34
C GLN A 328 -0.91 -21.73 7.84
N ALA A 329 -1.95 -22.47 7.50
CA ALA A 329 -3.24 -21.90 7.11
C ALA A 329 -3.84 -21.08 8.25
N SER A 330 -3.86 -21.61 9.47
CA SER A 330 -4.36 -20.89 10.66
C SER A 330 -3.58 -19.60 10.92
N SER A 331 -2.26 -19.64 10.81
CA SER A 331 -1.38 -18.47 10.99
C SER A 331 -1.61 -17.38 9.93
N ASN A 332 -2.18 -17.74 8.78
CA ASN A 332 -2.52 -16.82 7.68
C ASN A 332 -4.03 -16.54 7.59
N GLY A 333 -4.79 -16.74 8.68
CA GLY A 333 -6.19 -16.38 8.79
C GLY A 333 -7.13 -17.31 7.99
N LEU A 334 -6.67 -18.45 7.52
CA LEU A 334 -7.48 -19.47 6.86
C LEU A 334 -8.04 -20.48 7.88
N GLN A 335 -9.10 -21.18 7.51
CA GLN A 335 -9.81 -22.12 8.37
C GLN A 335 -9.74 -23.53 7.78
N VAL A 336 -9.08 -24.44 8.47
CA VAL A 336 -9.05 -25.86 8.13
C VAL A 336 -9.96 -26.61 9.10
N GLN A 337 -11.26 -26.66 8.77
CA GLN A 337 -12.28 -27.27 9.62
C GLN A 337 -12.55 -28.72 9.18
N PRO A 338 -12.76 -29.66 10.14
CA PRO A 338 -13.26 -30.99 9.80
C PRO A 338 -14.57 -30.90 9.02
N TRP A 339 -14.74 -31.73 7.99
CA TRP A 339 -15.99 -31.85 7.27
C TRP A 339 -17.07 -32.50 8.16
N ASP A 340 -18.35 -32.33 7.78
CA ASP A 340 -19.41 -33.05 8.44
C ASP A 340 -19.35 -34.57 8.16
N GLU A 341 -20.05 -35.37 8.99
CA GLU A 341 -19.96 -36.84 8.93
C GLU A 341 -20.41 -37.40 7.58
N ALA A 342 -21.32 -36.78 6.88
CA ALA A 342 -21.82 -37.29 5.60
C ALA A 342 -20.69 -37.22 4.54
N TRP A 343 -19.97 -36.12 4.50
CA TRP A 343 -18.83 -35.95 3.58
C TRP A 343 -17.63 -36.78 3.99
N GLN A 344 -17.38 -36.92 5.30
CA GLN A 344 -16.33 -37.81 5.79
C GLN A 344 -16.62 -39.29 5.38
N ARG A 345 -17.89 -39.74 5.45
CA ARG A 345 -18.26 -41.10 4.97
C ARG A 345 -18.01 -41.26 3.49
N ARG A 346 -18.39 -40.31 2.65
CA ARG A 346 -18.11 -40.34 1.20
C ARG A 346 -16.61 -40.42 0.93
N MET A 347 -15.80 -39.63 1.65
CA MET A 347 -14.35 -39.66 1.50
C MET A 347 -13.73 -40.97 1.99
N ALA A 348 -14.26 -41.57 3.06
CA ALA A 348 -13.81 -42.89 3.59
C ALA A 348 -14.04 -44.05 2.61
N GLU A 349 -14.98 -43.95 1.68
CA GLU A 349 -15.18 -44.92 0.60
C GLU A 349 -14.07 -44.88 -0.47
N VAL A 350 -13.34 -43.77 -0.53
CA VAL A 350 -12.31 -43.56 -1.56
C VAL A 350 -10.90 -43.82 -1.04
N ILE A 351 -10.64 -43.50 0.24
CA ILE A 351 -9.30 -43.59 0.86
C ILE A 351 -9.11 -44.90 1.62
N PRO A 352 -7.86 -45.34 1.87
CA PRO A 352 -7.58 -46.53 2.69
C PRO A 352 -8.12 -46.37 4.13
N PRO A 353 -8.50 -47.48 4.81
CA PRO A 353 -9.04 -47.42 6.19
C PRO A 353 -8.09 -46.78 7.23
N PHE A 354 -6.78 -46.73 6.95
CA PHE A 354 -5.77 -46.11 7.81
C PHE A 354 -5.48 -44.65 7.42
N GLY A 355 -6.13 -44.14 6.37
CA GLY A 355 -6.12 -42.72 6.03
C GLY A 355 -7.09 -41.91 6.90
N SER A 356 -7.11 -40.59 6.74
CA SER A 356 -8.04 -39.72 7.44
C SER A 356 -9.02 -39.07 6.46
N PRO A 357 -10.34 -39.31 6.59
CA PRO A 357 -11.34 -38.66 5.77
C PRO A 357 -11.69 -37.24 6.27
N ARG A 358 -11.10 -36.81 7.40
CA ARG A 358 -11.28 -35.49 7.97
C ARG A 358 -10.37 -34.50 7.27
N ASN A 359 -10.84 -33.25 7.13
CA ASN A 359 -9.97 -32.17 6.66
C ASN A 359 -8.98 -31.75 7.77
N PRO A 360 -7.67 -31.82 7.56
CA PRO A 360 -6.91 -32.28 6.38
C PRO A 360 -7.14 -33.74 6.05
N VAL A 361 -7.45 -34.04 4.77
CA VAL A 361 -7.65 -35.40 4.28
C VAL A 361 -6.30 -36.04 4.02
N ASP A 362 -6.04 -37.19 4.67
CA ASP A 362 -4.82 -38.00 4.43
C ASP A 362 -5.13 -39.16 3.47
N LEU A 363 -4.68 -38.97 2.23
CA LEU A 363 -4.78 -40.00 1.17
C LEU A 363 -3.78 -41.13 1.33
N THR A 364 -2.78 -40.93 2.15
CA THR A 364 -1.66 -41.83 2.42
C THR A 364 -0.76 -42.10 1.19
N ALA A 365 0.36 -42.77 1.40
CA ALA A 365 1.27 -43.16 0.33
C ALA A 365 0.64 -44.17 -0.69
N THR A 366 -0.52 -44.74 -0.38
CA THR A 366 -1.29 -45.57 -1.32
C THR A 366 -1.63 -44.83 -2.61
N LEU A 367 -1.69 -43.52 -2.56
CA LEU A 367 -1.88 -42.67 -3.72
C LEU A 367 -0.85 -42.92 -4.84
N ILE A 368 0.37 -43.34 -4.51
CA ILE A 368 1.41 -43.61 -5.51
C ILE A 368 1.06 -44.87 -6.32
N SER A 369 0.41 -45.86 -5.70
CA SER A 369 -0.01 -47.09 -6.35
C SER A 369 -1.42 -47.05 -6.93
N ASP A 370 -2.29 -46.17 -6.43
CA ASP A 370 -3.62 -45.86 -6.98
C ASP A 370 -3.77 -44.36 -7.26
N PRO A 371 -3.17 -43.81 -8.33
CA PRO A 371 -3.33 -42.40 -8.67
C PRO A 371 -4.77 -41.96 -8.96
N GLY A 372 -5.66 -42.92 -9.32
CA GLY A 372 -7.08 -42.70 -9.53
C GLY A 372 -7.83 -42.25 -8.25
N MET A 373 -7.27 -42.58 -7.09
CA MET A 373 -7.78 -42.11 -5.80
C MET A 373 -7.81 -40.56 -5.71
N LEU A 374 -6.76 -39.88 -6.18
CA LEU A 374 -6.72 -38.43 -6.17
C LEU A 374 -7.88 -37.81 -6.93
N ARG A 375 -8.20 -38.33 -8.10
CA ARG A 375 -9.32 -37.83 -8.91
C ARG A 375 -10.63 -37.96 -8.13
N ARG A 376 -10.94 -39.14 -7.58
CA ARG A 376 -12.17 -39.39 -6.81
C ARG A 376 -12.25 -38.48 -5.57
N ALA A 377 -11.12 -38.31 -4.87
CA ALA A 377 -11.03 -37.44 -3.70
C ALA A 377 -11.24 -35.95 -4.08
N LEU A 378 -10.66 -35.50 -5.19
CA LEU A 378 -10.85 -34.12 -5.70
C LEU A 378 -12.29 -33.87 -6.15
N GLU A 379 -12.96 -34.82 -6.80
CA GLU A 379 -14.38 -34.72 -7.17
C GLU A 379 -15.24 -34.45 -5.93
N ILE A 380 -15.03 -35.24 -4.85
CA ILE A 380 -15.74 -35.01 -3.56
C ILE A 380 -15.42 -33.62 -2.98
N THR A 381 -14.15 -33.21 -3.02
CA THR A 381 -13.68 -31.93 -2.46
C THR A 381 -14.27 -30.73 -3.22
N VAL A 382 -14.35 -30.82 -4.54
CA VAL A 382 -14.96 -29.79 -5.40
C VAL A 382 -16.45 -29.68 -5.16
N GLU A 383 -17.14 -30.78 -4.91
CA GLU A 383 -18.58 -30.79 -4.60
C GLU A 383 -18.88 -30.26 -3.18
N HIS A 384 -17.93 -30.34 -2.24
CA HIS A 384 -18.17 -30.01 -0.83
C HIS A 384 -18.54 -28.54 -0.64
N PRO A 385 -19.71 -28.20 -0.08
CA PRO A 385 -20.20 -26.81 0.03
C PRO A 385 -19.42 -25.97 1.06
N GLY A 386 -18.72 -26.64 1.97
CA GLY A 386 -17.85 -26.01 2.97
C GLY A 386 -16.42 -25.73 2.49
N THR A 387 -16.12 -25.93 1.21
CA THR A 387 -14.80 -25.66 0.63
C THR A 387 -14.82 -24.34 -0.13
N ASP A 388 -13.98 -23.39 0.29
CA ASP A 388 -13.80 -22.12 -0.41
C ASP A 388 -12.51 -22.13 -1.26
N MET A 389 -11.49 -22.87 -0.82
CA MET A 389 -10.19 -23.03 -1.47
C MET A 389 -9.69 -24.47 -1.30
N ILE A 390 -8.84 -24.93 -2.21
CA ILE A 390 -8.32 -26.29 -2.25
C ILE A 390 -6.79 -26.26 -2.27
N ALA A 391 -6.14 -27.08 -1.43
CA ALA A 391 -4.71 -27.35 -1.47
C ALA A 391 -4.43 -28.85 -1.64
N VAL A 392 -3.62 -29.20 -2.63
CA VAL A 392 -3.19 -30.59 -2.88
C VAL A 392 -1.70 -30.71 -2.57
N LEU A 393 -1.36 -31.52 -1.56
CA LEU A 393 0.01 -31.68 -1.07
C LEU A 393 0.58 -33.03 -1.54
N LEU A 394 1.57 -32.95 -2.41
CA LEU A 394 2.28 -34.10 -3.01
C LEU A 394 3.80 -33.97 -2.79
N GLY A 395 4.52 -35.04 -2.97
CA GLY A 395 5.98 -35.04 -2.90
C GLY A 395 6.59 -36.36 -3.33
N ASN A 396 7.80 -36.32 -3.90
CA ASN A 396 8.58 -37.50 -4.31
C ASN A 396 7.79 -38.53 -5.15
N SER A 397 6.82 -38.07 -5.95
CA SER A 397 5.90 -38.90 -6.73
C SER A 397 6.14 -38.78 -8.25
N ASP A 398 7.36 -38.51 -8.67
CA ASP A 398 7.70 -38.25 -10.08
C ASP A 398 7.26 -39.36 -11.02
N ASN A 399 7.38 -40.64 -10.59
CA ASN A 399 6.99 -41.79 -11.40
C ASN A 399 5.46 -41.91 -11.60
N ALA A 400 4.67 -41.41 -10.66
CA ALA A 400 3.21 -41.41 -10.74
C ALA A 400 2.66 -40.02 -11.18
N SER A 401 3.54 -39.08 -11.53
CA SER A 401 3.16 -37.67 -11.73
C SER A 401 2.16 -37.43 -12.87
N GLY A 402 2.21 -38.22 -13.96
CA GLY A 402 1.29 -38.07 -15.08
C GLY A 402 -0.18 -38.15 -14.66
N PRO A 403 -0.66 -39.29 -14.16
CA PRO A 403 -2.05 -39.45 -13.71
C PRO A 403 -2.45 -38.49 -12.56
N LEU A 404 -1.51 -38.13 -11.68
CA LEU A 404 -1.77 -37.18 -10.60
C LEU A 404 -2.01 -35.75 -11.15
N ILE A 405 -1.18 -35.31 -12.08
CA ILE A 405 -1.33 -34.01 -12.73
C ILE A 405 -2.62 -33.95 -13.55
N ASP A 406 -2.96 -35.05 -14.29
CA ASP A 406 -4.18 -35.13 -15.08
C ASP A 406 -5.44 -35.00 -14.17
N ALA A 407 -5.43 -35.63 -12.99
CA ALA A 407 -6.50 -35.51 -11.99
C ALA A 407 -6.61 -34.08 -11.43
N ILE A 408 -5.47 -33.43 -11.13
CA ILE A 408 -5.42 -32.04 -10.65
C ILE A 408 -5.92 -31.10 -11.75
N GLU A 409 -5.47 -31.24 -13.00
CA GLU A 409 -5.91 -30.43 -14.13
C GLU A 409 -7.42 -30.56 -14.35
N GLN A 410 -7.98 -31.76 -14.29
CA GLN A 410 -9.41 -31.98 -14.40
C GLN A 410 -10.18 -31.24 -13.29
N ALA A 411 -9.75 -31.39 -12.04
CA ALA A 411 -10.37 -30.69 -10.90
C ALA A 411 -10.23 -29.17 -11.04
N TYR A 412 -9.04 -28.69 -11.41
CA TYR A 412 -8.77 -27.27 -11.62
C TYR A 412 -9.70 -26.65 -12.69
N ARG A 413 -9.98 -27.38 -13.77
CA ARG A 413 -10.89 -26.92 -14.84
C ARG A 413 -12.37 -27.03 -14.47
N SER A 414 -12.72 -27.89 -13.50
CA SER A 414 -14.12 -28.14 -13.10
C SER A 414 -14.64 -27.19 -12.03
N THR A 415 -13.79 -26.34 -11.43
CA THR A 415 -14.16 -25.43 -10.34
C THR A 415 -13.69 -24.01 -10.61
N ASP A 416 -14.43 -23.01 -10.09
CA ASP A 416 -14.03 -21.61 -10.03
C ASP A 416 -13.28 -21.26 -8.73
N ARG A 417 -13.17 -22.22 -7.80
CA ARG A 417 -12.47 -22.04 -6.52
C ARG A 417 -10.96 -22.00 -6.73
N PRO A 418 -10.21 -21.17 -5.96
CA PRO A 418 -8.75 -21.23 -5.95
C PRO A 418 -8.26 -22.65 -5.58
N LEU A 419 -7.44 -23.23 -6.44
CA LEU A 419 -6.78 -24.50 -6.22
C LEU A 419 -5.28 -24.34 -6.39
N VAL A 420 -4.51 -24.72 -5.39
CA VAL A 420 -3.05 -24.71 -5.41
C VAL A 420 -2.48 -26.09 -5.17
N VAL A 421 -1.29 -26.33 -5.70
CA VAL A 421 -0.54 -27.55 -5.48
C VAL A 421 0.73 -27.24 -4.69
N VAL A 422 1.04 -28.06 -3.71
CA VAL A 422 2.35 -28.09 -3.07
C VAL A 422 3.04 -29.36 -3.51
N TRP A 423 4.13 -29.24 -4.26
CA TRP A 423 4.90 -30.39 -4.70
C TRP A 423 6.32 -30.30 -4.15
N THR A 424 6.57 -31.02 -3.05
CA THR A 424 7.84 -31.00 -2.33
C THR A 424 8.78 -32.11 -2.81
N GLY A 425 10.04 -31.76 -3.07
CA GLY A 425 11.05 -32.72 -3.55
C GLY A 425 10.88 -33.12 -5.01
N GLY A 426 11.53 -34.22 -5.38
CA GLY A 426 11.55 -34.76 -6.75
C GLY A 426 12.40 -33.96 -7.73
N SER A 427 12.28 -34.26 -9.03
CA SER A 427 13.08 -33.66 -10.12
C SER A 427 12.70 -32.26 -10.52
N GLY A 428 11.59 -31.72 -10.00
CA GLY A 428 10.99 -30.48 -10.43
C GLY A 428 10.20 -30.54 -11.75
N ARG A 429 10.28 -31.64 -12.51
CA ARG A 429 9.48 -31.85 -13.74
C ARG A 429 7.96 -31.74 -13.52
N PRO A 430 7.37 -32.37 -12.48
CA PRO A 430 5.95 -32.25 -12.21
C PRO A 430 5.51 -30.79 -11.95
N ARG A 431 6.32 -30.01 -11.21
CA ARG A 431 6.05 -28.59 -10.96
C ARG A 431 6.04 -27.78 -12.27
N ARG A 432 7.05 -27.97 -13.12
CA ARG A 432 7.09 -27.29 -14.42
C ARG A 432 5.85 -27.62 -15.26
N ARG A 433 5.43 -28.88 -15.30
CA ARG A 433 4.21 -29.26 -16.04
C ARG A 433 2.95 -28.61 -15.47
N LEU A 434 2.80 -28.50 -14.14
CA LEU A 434 1.69 -27.77 -13.51
C LEU A 434 1.73 -26.28 -13.84
N GLN A 435 2.92 -25.66 -13.81
CA GLN A 435 3.13 -24.28 -14.20
C GLN A 435 2.79 -24.04 -15.68
N ASP A 436 3.14 -24.96 -16.58
CA ASP A 436 2.79 -24.88 -18.00
C ASP A 436 1.29 -24.98 -18.25
N LEU A 437 0.55 -25.65 -17.33
CA LEU A 437 -0.90 -25.70 -17.32
C LEU A 437 -1.55 -24.47 -16.64
N GLY A 438 -0.75 -23.53 -16.14
CA GLY A 438 -1.22 -22.34 -15.39
C GLY A 438 -1.73 -22.66 -13.99
N ILE A 439 -1.38 -23.82 -13.42
CA ILE A 439 -1.80 -24.24 -12.09
C ILE A 439 -0.76 -23.78 -11.06
N PRO A 440 -1.13 -22.94 -10.07
CA PRO A 440 -0.21 -22.46 -9.04
C PRO A 440 0.42 -23.62 -8.26
N CYS A 441 1.75 -23.72 -8.30
CA CYS A 441 2.49 -24.81 -7.69
C CYS A 441 3.65 -24.32 -6.84
N PHE A 442 3.66 -24.71 -5.57
CA PHE A 442 4.61 -24.30 -4.55
C PHE A 442 5.52 -25.47 -4.14
N THR A 443 6.61 -25.14 -3.46
CA THR A 443 7.53 -26.13 -2.89
C THR A 443 7.30 -26.36 -1.40
N ASP A 444 6.56 -25.46 -0.75
CA ASP A 444 6.38 -25.43 0.71
C ASP A 444 4.93 -25.04 1.07
N PRO A 445 4.31 -25.76 2.06
CA PRO A 445 2.95 -25.47 2.51
C PRO A 445 2.77 -24.05 3.07
N GLY A 446 3.78 -23.51 3.76
CA GLY A 446 3.72 -22.16 4.35
C GLY A 446 3.61 -21.07 3.29
N ARG A 447 4.36 -21.22 2.17
CA ARG A 447 4.27 -20.29 1.03
C ARG A 447 2.88 -20.34 0.38
N ALA A 448 2.34 -21.52 0.17
CA ALA A 448 0.99 -21.70 -0.37
C ALA A 448 -0.08 -21.09 0.56
N ALA A 449 0.00 -21.36 1.86
CA ALA A 449 -0.91 -20.81 2.86
C ALA A 449 -0.86 -19.29 2.93
N ALA A 450 0.33 -18.69 2.91
CA ALA A 450 0.51 -17.25 2.92
C ALA A 450 -0.09 -16.59 1.66
N ALA A 451 0.15 -17.15 0.48
CA ALA A 451 -0.42 -16.65 -0.76
C ALA A 451 -1.96 -16.75 -0.79
N LEU A 452 -2.52 -17.87 -0.33
CA LEU A 452 -3.98 -18.07 -0.21
C LEU A 452 -4.59 -17.13 0.84
N GLY A 453 -3.90 -16.85 1.95
CA GLY A 453 -4.32 -15.88 2.95
C GLY A 453 -4.45 -14.47 2.36
N LYS A 454 -3.45 -14.03 1.58
CA LYS A 454 -3.49 -12.75 0.86
C LYS A 454 -4.61 -12.71 -0.19
N LEU A 455 -4.82 -13.81 -0.91
CA LEU A 455 -5.94 -13.92 -1.84
C LEU A 455 -7.29 -13.80 -1.12
N ALA A 456 -7.45 -14.44 0.04
CA ALA A 456 -8.66 -14.36 0.85
C ALA A 456 -8.89 -12.92 1.36
N ASP A 457 -7.85 -12.25 1.86
CA ASP A 457 -7.94 -10.86 2.31
C ASP A 457 -8.40 -9.94 1.18
N PHE A 458 -7.83 -10.09 -0.01
CA PHE A 458 -8.23 -9.31 -1.18
C PHE A 458 -9.65 -9.65 -1.66
N SER A 459 -9.99 -10.93 -1.76
CA SER A 459 -11.29 -11.38 -2.28
C SER A 459 -12.46 -10.95 -1.39
N LEU A 460 -12.23 -10.93 -0.07
CA LEU A 460 -13.25 -10.62 0.95
C LEU A 460 -13.21 -9.16 1.42
N ARG A 461 -12.41 -8.33 0.76
CA ARG A 461 -12.33 -6.90 1.10
C ARG A 461 -13.67 -6.22 0.89
N PRO A 462 -14.05 -5.28 1.78
CA PRO A 462 -15.27 -4.50 1.57
C PRO A 462 -15.10 -3.58 0.34
N PRO A 463 -16.22 -3.16 -0.27
CA PRO A 463 -16.19 -2.06 -1.24
C PRO A 463 -15.51 -0.83 -0.63
N LEU A 464 -14.87 -0.03 -1.47
CA LEU A 464 -14.31 1.26 -1.06
C LEU A 464 -15.45 2.32 -1.12
N PRO A 465 -16.10 2.67 0.00
CA PRO A 465 -17.13 3.70 0.00
C PRO A 465 -16.50 5.08 -0.25
N ALA A 466 -17.28 5.97 -0.83
CA ALA A 466 -16.93 7.38 -0.85
C ALA A 466 -17.27 7.97 0.53
N ALA A 467 -16.32 8.56 1.23
CA ALA A 467 -16.60 9.27 2.46
C ALA A 467 -17.41 10.54 2.14
N GLU A 468 -18.53 10.73 2.83
CA GLU A 468 -19.38 11.92 2.70
C GLU A 468 -19.07 12.90 3.83
N ARG A 469 -18.96 14.20 3.47
CA ARG A 469 -18.70 15.25 4.45
C ARG A 469 -19.92 15.43 5.34
N PRO A 470 -19.79 15.45 6.69
CA PRO A 470 -20.91 15.73 7.58
C PRO A 470 -21.53 17.10 7.31
N ASP A 471 -22.86 17.16 7.30
CA ASP A 471 -23.61 18.40 7.00
C ASP A 471 -23.67 19.38 8.19
N ASP A 472 -23.39 18.89 9.41
CA ASP A 472 -23.49 19.63 10.67
C ASP A 472 -22.21 20.35 11.09
N ILE A 473 -21.24 20.47 10.19
CA ILE A 473 -19.98 21.20 10.44
C ILE A 473 -20.23 22.71 10.42
N ASP A 474 -19.80 23.39 11.48
CA ASP A 474 -19.89 24.85 11.58
C ASP A 474 -18.67 25.55 10.94
N ASP A 475 -18.69 25.69 9.63
CA ASP A 475 -17.64 26.36 8.86
C ASP A 475 -17.41 27.83 9.27
N GLN A 476 -18.41 28.50 9.88
CA GLN A 476 -18.29 29.87 10.29
C GLN A 476 -17.40 29.99 11.53
N VAL A 477 -17.60 29.12 12.50
CA VAL A 477 -16.76 29.03 13.71
C VAL A 477 -15.33 28.68 13.31
N VAL A 478 -15.14 27.67 12.45
CA VAL A 478 -13.82 27.26 11.95
C VAL A 478 -13.06 28.44 11.35
N ARG A 479 -13.67 29.14 10.37
CA ARG A 479 -13.05 30.28 9.71
C ARG A 479 -12.76 31.44 10.69
N GLY A 480 -13.60 31.62 11.71
CA GLY A 480 -13.40 32.63 12.75
C GLY A 480 -12.13 32.34 13.55
N ILE A 481 -11.97 31.13 14.07
CA ILE A 481 -10.81 30.73 14.87
C ILE A 481 -9.50 30.88 14.08
N LEU A 482 -9.46 30.36 12.86
CA LEU A 482 -8.25 30.41 12.01
C LEU A 482 -7.87 31.87 11.67
N ARG A 483 -8.85 32.70 11.32
CA ARG A 483 -8.63 34.12 11.00
C ARG A 483 -8.06 34.86 12.22
N ASP A 484 -8.64 34.67 13.40
CA ASP A 484 -8.26 35.39 14.62
C ASP A 484 -6.83 34.99 15.05
N ALA A 485 -6.48 33.72 14.98
CA ALA A 485 -5.12 33.22 15.23
C ALA A 485 -4.10 33.82 14.24
N ARG A 486 -4.42 33.81 12.95
CA ARG A 486 -3.54 34.36 11.91
C ARG A 486 -3.35 35.90 12.03
N GLN A 487 -4.39 36.63 12.37
CA GLN A 487 -4.29 38.09 12.61
C GLN A 487 -3.37 38.41 13.79
N GLN A 488 -3.27 37.51 14.76
CA GLN A 488 -2.37 37.65 15.92
C GLN A 488 -0.96 37.08 15.64
N GLY A 489 -0.71 36.56 14.43
CA GLY A 489 0.56 35.95 14.06
C GLY A 489 0.87 34.63 14.77
N ARG A 490 -0.15 33.97 15.36
CA ARG A 490 0.01 32.72 16.08
C ARG A 490 -0.01 31.53 15.13
N VAL A 491 0.86 30.58 15.40
CA VAL A 491 0.96 29.28 14.69
C VAL A 491 0.46 28.11 15.55
N GLN A 492 0.03 28.39 16.78
CA GLN A 492 -0.53 27.40 17.69
C GLN A 492 -1.82 27.95 18.29
N LEU A 493 -2.87 27.12 18.28
CA LEU A 493 -4.10 27.40 19.00
C LEU A 493 -3.93 26.95 20.46
N ASN A 494 -4.49 27.70 21.39
CA ASN A 494 -4.58 27.21 22.77
C ASN A 494 -5.64 26.11 22.92
N GLU A 495 -5.67 25.43 24.07
CA GLU A 495 -6.57 24.31 24.32
C GLU A 495 -8.06 24.66 24.11
N TYR A 496 -8.46 25.85 24.53
CA TYR A 496 -9.85 26.31 24.37
C TYR A 496 -10.24 26.51 22.89
N GLU A 497 -9.36 27.15 22.14
CA GLU A 497 -9.56 27.36 20.70
C GLU A 497 -9.52 26.04 19.92
N SER A 498 -8.58 25.14 20.25
CA SER A 498 -8.47 23.82 19.66
C SER A 498 -9.71 22.97 19.94
N SER A 499 -10.22 22.99 21.17
CA SER A 499 -11.46 22.28 21.55
C SER A 499 -12.68 22.83 20.79
N ARG A 500 -12.76 24.16 20.61
CA ARG A 500 -13.83 24.78 19.80
C ARG A 500 -13.72 24.43 18.32
N LEU A 501 -12.50 24.31 17.81
CA LEU A 501 -12.26 23.90 16.43
C LEU A 501 -12.79 22.47 16.17
N ILE A 502 -12.42 21.51 17.01
CA ILE A 502 -12.92 20.13 16.83
C ILE A 502 -14.41 20.01 17.15
N ALA A 503 -14.94 20.81 18.11
CA ALA A 503 -16.37 20.85 18.39
C ALA A 503 -17.18 21.37 17.19
N ALA A 504 -16.65 22.31 16.39
CA ALA A 504 -17.27 22.79 15.16
C ALA A 504 -17.38 21.68 14.09
N TYR A 505 -16.59 20.61 14.19
CA TYR A 505 -16.72 19.39 13.39
C TYR A 505 -17.64 18.34 14.05
N GLY A 506 -18.33 18.70 15.15
CA GLY A 506 -19.26 17.81 15.85
C GLY A 506 -18.57 16.81 16.80
N VAL A 507 -17.29 17.01 17.13
CA VAL A 507 -16.59 16.18 18.13
C VAL A 507 -17.06 16.56 19.53
N PRO A 508 -17.57 15.61 20.35
CA PRO A 508 -17.97 15.91 21.71
C PRO A 508 -16.76 16.30 22.57
N CYS A 509 -16.78 17.51 23.10
CA CYS A 509 -15.74 18.02 23.99
C CYS A 509 -16.27 18.18 25.41
N SER A 510 -15.41 18.03 26.42
CA SER A 510 -15.75 18.37 27.78
C SER A 510 -16.04 19.87 27.90
N GLY A 511 -17.18 20.22 28.52
CA GLY A 511 -17.55 21.64 28.71
C GLY A 511 -16.46 22.39 29.48
N ALA A 512 -16.02 23.52 28.93
CA ALA A 512 -14.94 24.30 29.49
C ALA A 512 -15.19 25.80 29.33
N PHE A 513 -14.75 26.59 30.32
CA PHE A 513 -14.77 28.06 30.28
C PHE A 513 -13.40 28.62 30.65
N PRO A 514 -12.90 29.60 29.89
CA PRO A 514 -11.72 30.37 30.28
C PRO A 514 -12.06 31.31 31.47
N ALA A 515 -11.10 31.50 32.35
CA ALA A 515 -11.21 32.38 33.48
C ALA A 515 -9.93 33.20 33.67
N ASP A 516 -10.11 34.50 33.98
CA ASP A 516 -8.97 35.44 34.05
C ASP A 516 -8.38 35.49 35.46
N ASP A 517 -9.14 35.11 36.47
CA ASP A 517 -8.77 35.16 37.85
C ASP A 517 -9.43 34.02 38.69
N PRO A 518 -9.05 33.82 39.95
CA PRO A 518 -9.61 32.75 40.81
C PRO A 518 -11.11 32.86 41.05
N ASP A 519 -11.69 34.04 41.10
CA ASP A 519 -13.13 34.23 41.35
C ASP A 519 -13.93 33.90 40.06
N ALA A 520 -13.43 34.27 38.89
CA ALA A 520 -13.98 33.82 37.59
C ALA A 520 -13.89 32.29 37.44
N ALA A 521 -12.83 31.66 37.94
CA ALA A 521 -12.71 30.19 37.94
C ALA A 521 -13.77 29.53 38.81
N VAL A 522 -14.07 30.07 39.99
CA VAL A 522 -15.16 29.60 40.85
C VAL A 522 -16.52 29.77 40.18
N ALA A 523 -16.76 30.89 39.53
CA ALA A 523 -18.01 31.12 38.78
C ALA A 523 -18.19 30.11 37.65
N ALA A 524 -17.16 29.92 36.84
CA ALA A 524 -17.14 28.92 35.76
C ALA A 524 -17.40 27.48 36.29
N ALA A 525 -16.81 27.11 37.44
CA ALA A 525 -17.03 25.81 38.03
C ALA A 525 -18.47 25.58 38.51
N ARG A 526 -19.11 26.63 39.06
CA ARG A 526 -20.53 26.58 39.42
C ARG A 526 -21.45 26.36 38.22
N ASP A 527 -21.17 27.07 37.11
CA ASP A 527 -21.95 26.91 35.87
C ASP A 527 -21.78 25.52 35.25
N LEU A 528 -20.57 24.93 35.32
CA LEU A 528 -20.31 23.57 34.86
C LEU A 528 -20.99 22.48 35.69
N GLY A 529 -21.06 22.72 37.04
CA GLY A 529 -21.60 21.76 38.00
C GLY A 529 -20.78 20.49 38.16
N GLY A 530 -20.70 19.96 39.37
CA GLY A 530 -19.90 18.76 39.71
C GLY A 530 -18.40 19.03 39.85
N PRO A 531 -17.57 17.99 39.89
CA PRO A 531 -16.13 18.13 39.96
C PRO A 531 -15.55 18.74 38.65
N VAL A 532 -14.53 19.58 38.80
CA VAL A 532 -13.86 20.26 37.68
C VAL A 532 -12.35 20.01 37.68
N ALA A 533 -11.74 20.12 36.52
CA ALA A 533 -10.31 20.34 36.35
C ALA A 533 -10.07 21.85 36.14
N VAL A 534 -9.00 22.37 36.75
CA VAL A 534 -8.49 23.72 36.49
C VAL A 534 -7.10 23.57 35.88
N LYS A 535 -6.91 24.17 34.72
CA LYS A 535 -5.68 24.07 33.93
C LYS A 535 -5.16 25.47 33.58
N LEU A 536 -3.85 25.59 33.37
CA LEU A 536 -3.30 26.80 32.74
C LEU A 536 -3.74 26.88 31.27
N LEU A 537 -4.16 28.07 30.86
CA LEU A 537 -4.45 28.42 29.47
C LEU A 537 -3.44 29.47 29.03
N SER A 538 -2.46 29.05 28.25
CA SER A 538 -1.35 29.86 27.79
C SER A 538 -1.13 29.67 26.30
N ASP A 539 -0.75 30.73 25.58
CA ASP A 539 -0.33 30.68 24.20
C ASP A 539 1.18 30.35 24.04
N HIS A 540 1.92 30.30 25.17
CA HIS A 540 3.38 30.11 25.20
C HIS A 540 3.82 28.80 25.87
N ILE A 541 3.03 28.25 26.80
CA ILE A 541 3.34 27.05 27.57
C ILE A 541 2.65 25.83 26.90
N GLY A 542 3.41 25.05 26.14
CA GLY A 542 2.87 23.90 25.38
C GLY A 542 2.54 22.68 26.27
N HIS A 543 3.45 22.32 27.21
CA HIS A 543 3.31 21.13 28.08
C HIS A 543 3.04 21.53 29.54
N LYS A 544 1.81 21.93 29.80
CA LYS A 544 1.37 22.42 31.14
C LYS A 544 1.47 21.37 32.24
N SER A 545 1.34 20.08 31.92
CA SER A 545 1.47 18.99 32.89
C SER A 545 2.88 18.88 33.47
N ASP A 546 3.92 19.17 32.70
CA ASP A 546 5.32 19.07 33.12
C ASP A 546 5.69 20.10 34.18
N ILE A 547 5.03 21.25 34.17
CA ILE A 547 5.23 22.34 35.15
C ILE A 547 4.20 22.29 36.30
N GLY A 548 3.37 21.23 36.36
CA GLY A 548 2.30 21.15 37.36
C GLY A 548 1.12 22.10 37.09
N GLY A 549 0.90 22.47 35.85
CA GLY A 549 -0.15 23.43 35.39
C GLY A 549 -1.57 22.86 35.34
N VAL A 550 -1.85 21.73 35.99
CA VAL A 550 -3.17 21.08 36.00
C VAL A 550 -3.55 20.63 37.42
N ARG A 551 -4.79 20.87 37.81
CA ARG A 551 -5.40 20.33 39.02
C ARG A 551 -6.71 19.64 38.68
N LEU A 552 -6.89 18.39 39.11
CA LEU A 552 -8.00 17.54 38.75
C LEU A 552 -8.93 17.27 39.96
N GLY A 553 -10.23 17.04 39.65
CA GLY A 553 -11.21 16.56 40.64
C GLY A 553 -11.57 17.58 41.70
N LEU A 554 -11.42 18.87 41.43
CA LEU A 554 -11.67 19.93 42.40
C LEU A 554 -13.17 20.08 42.65
N THR A 555 -13.53 20.23 43.91
CA THR A 555 -14.90 20.50 44.37
C THR A 555 -14.87 21.56 45.48
N GLY A 556 -15.89 22.44 45.46
CA GLY A 556 -16.03 23.52 46.45
C GLY A 556 -15.22 24.77 46.11
N ASP A 557 -15.84 25.93 46.38
CA ASP A 557 -15.36 27.25 45.94
C ASP A 557 -13.95 27.58 46.42
N GLU A 558 -13.67 27.30 47.69
CA GLU A 558 -12.37 27.63 48.31
C GLU A 558 -11.23 26.81 47.73
N THR A 559 -11.48 25.50 47.51
CA THR A 559 -10.49 24.60 46.91
C THR A 559 -10.16 25.04 45.49
N ILE A 560 -11.19 25.42 44.71
CA ILE A 560 -11.03 25.90 43.32
C ILE A 560 -10.28 27.23 43.30
N ARG A 561 -10.63 28.17 44.18
CA ARG A 561 -9.97 29.48 44.29
C ARG A 561 -8.49 29.33 44.61
N THR A 562 -8.15 28.49 45.61
CA THR A 562 -6.76 28.24 46.00
C THR A 562 -5.97 27.61 44.86
N ALA A 563 -6.50 26.55 44.24
CA ALA A 563 -5.86 25.90 43.11
C ALA A 563 -5.66 26.86 41.92
N ALA A 564 -6.64 27.71 41.60
CA ALA A 564 -6.57 28.71 40.58
C ALA A 564 -5.46 29.75 40.82
N ALA A 565 -5.34 30.22 42.07
CA ALA A 565 -4.28 31.14 42.46
C ALA A 565 -2.89 30.51 42.32
N GLU A 566 -2.69 29.27 42.85
CA GLU A 566 -1.45 28.53 42.68
C GLU A 566 -1.03 28.35 41.21
N LEU A 567 -1.98 28.01 40.35
CA LEU A 567 -1.71 27.82 38.93
C LEU A 567 -1.25 29.13 38.26
N LEU A 568 -1.87 30.25 38.56
CA LEU A 568 -1.43 31.55 38.05
C LEU A 568 -0.04 31.94 38.61
N ASP A 569 0.32 31.55 39.80
CA ASP A 569 1.66 31.75 40.36
C ASP A 569 2.68 30.91 39.60
N ILE A 570 2.38 29.62 39.32
CA ILE A 570 3.21 28.74 38.48
C ILE A 570 3.43 29.36 37.06
N ALA A 571 2.40 29.91 36.48
CA ALA A 571 2.52 30.56 35.16
C ALA A 571 3.45 31.76 35.19
N ARG A 572 3.36 32.59 36.24
CA ARG A 572 4.26 33.76 36.43
C ARG A 572 5.71 33.31 36.62
N GLU A 573 5.94 32.28 37.40
CA GLU A 573 7.27 31.70 37.60
C GLU A 573 7.83 31.07 36.31
N ALA A 574 6.95 30.50 35.48
CA ALA A 574 7.31 29.98 34.17
C ALA A 574 7.49 31.08 33.07
N GLY A 575 7.32 32.36 33.41
CA GLY A 575 7.58 33.48 32.54
C GLY A 575 6.37 33.94 31.69
N ASP A 576 5.17 33.43 31.95
CA ASP A 576 3.93 33.85 31.31
C ASP A 576 2.94 34.52 32.31
N PRO A 577 3.14 35.80 32.66
CA PRO A 577 2.22 36.51 33.54
C PRO A 577 0.85 36.82 32.90
N ALA A 578 0.69 36.60 31.60
CA ALA A 578 -0.56 36.80 30.87
C ALA A 578 -1.39 35.53 30.74
N ALA A 579 -0.90 34.41 31.22
CA ALA A 579 -1.63 33.16 31.24
C ALA A 579 -2.96 33.28 31.96
N ARG A 580 -3.97 32.62 31.42
CA ARG A 580 -5.32 32.49 31.96
C ARG A 580 -5.53 31.10 32.54
N LEU A 581 -6.71 30.83 33.02
CA LEU A 581 -7.15 29.53 33.49
C LEU A 581 -8.20 28.96 32.52
N LEU A 582 -8.23 27.62 32.41
CA LEU A 582 -9.30 26.87 31.77
C LEU A 582 -9.96 26.00 32.85
N VAL A 583 -11.23 26.25 33.14
CA VAL A 583 -12.03 25.43 34.05
C VAL A 583 -12.84 24.46 33.24
N GLN A 584 -12.67 23.19 33.46
CA GLN A 584 -13.25 22.14 32.61
C GLN A 584 -13.98 21.12 33.47
N ARG A 585 -15.16 20.67 32.99
CA ARG A 585 -15.90 19.57 33.68
C ARG A 585 -15.09 18.30 33.61
N MET A 586 -15.01 17.57 34.76
CA MET A 586 -14.43 16.23 34.77
C MET A 586 -15.26 15.31 33.89
N ALA A 587 -14.57 14.63 32.97
CA ALA A 587 -15.18 13.67 32.07
C ALA A 587 -15.10 12.25 32.64
N GLY A 588 -16.11 11.42 32.32
CA GLY A 588 -16.11 10.00 32.58
C GLY A 588 -15.52 9.21 31.42
N GLY A 589 -15.14 7.96 31.72
CA GLY A 589 -14.54 7.04 30.76
C GLY A 589 -13.26 6.44 31.34
N ASP A 590 -13.05 5.14 31.12
CA ASP A 590 -11.88 4.43 31.65
C ASP A 590 -11.01 3.81 30.56
N THR A 591 -11.28 4.16 29.29
CA THR A 591 -10.46 3.78 28.14
C THR A 591 -10.06 5.06 27.41
N GLU A 592 -8.76 5.27 27.31
CA GLU A 592 -8.17 6.45 26.68
C GLU A 592 -7.68 6.10 25.29
N LEU A 593 -8.06 6.90 24.30
CA LEU A 593 -7.48 6.90 22.96
C LEU A 593 -6.73 8.21 22.71
N ILE A 594 -5.75 8.13 21.82
CA ILE A 594 -5.11 9.27 21.18
C ILE A 594 -5.57 9.30 19.73
N VAL A 595 -5.96 10.48 19.27
CA VAL A 595 -6.26 10.72 17.85
C VAL A 595 -5.44 11.92 17.38
N GLY A 596 -4.42 11.63 16.59
CA GLY A 596 -3.54 12.63 15.99
C GLY A 596 -3.84 12.87 14.52
N ILE A 597 -3.64 14.08 14.06
CA ILE A 597 -3.64 14.46 12.65
C ILE A 597 -2.25 14.97 12.31
N LYS A 598 -1.71 14.51 11.20
CA LYS A 598 -0.47 15.06 10.63
C LYS A 598 -0.52 15.06 9.10
N ARG A 599 0.38 15.79 8.47
CA ARG A 599 0.50 15.88 7.02
C ARG A 599 1.66 15.00 6.53
N ASP A 600 1.35 13.98 5.74
CA ASP A 600 2.35 13.19 5.03
C ASP A 600 2.66 13.83 3.67
N PRO A 601 3.94 13.96 3.28
CA PRO A 601 4.33 14.61 2.02
C PRO A 601 3.74 13.95 0.76
N ALA A 602 3.60 12.61 0.77
CA ALA A 602 3.14 11.84 -0.37
C ALA A 602 1.62 11.62 -0.36
N PHE A 603 1.07 11.27 0.80
CA PHE A 603 -0.34 10.88 0.95
C PHE A 603 -1.25 12.02 1.38
N GLY A 604 -0.69 13.14 1.83
CA GLY A 604 -1.45 14.28 2.35
C GLY A 604 -1.87 14.08 3.81
N PRO A 605 -3.04 14.65 4.26
CA PRO A 605 -3.44 14.54 5.64
C PRO A 605 -3.76 13.10 6.04
N VAL A 606 -3.25 12.70 7.20
CA VAL A 606 -3.47 11.38 7.79
C VAL A 606 -3.96 11.50 9.23
N VAL A 607 -4.76 10.53 9.64
CA VAL A 607 -5.21 10.37 11.03
C VAL A 607 -4.47 9.18 11.64
N VAL A 608 -3.90 9.41 12.82
CA VAL A 608 -3.24 8.39 13.62
C VAL A 608 -4.11 8.09 14.83
N VAL A 609 -4.43 6.83 15.07
CA VAL A 609 -5.18 6.41 16.26
C VAL A 609 -4.35 5.43 17.09
N GLY A 610 -4.43 5.51 18.42
CA GLY A 610 -3.74 4.60 19.32
C GLY A 610 -4.40 4.60 20.69
N PHE A 611 -4.01 3.64 21.55
CA PHE A 611 -4.40 3.70 22.96
C PHE A 611 -3.64 4.82 23.68
N GLY A 612 -4.31 5.52 24.59
CA GLY A 612 -3.75 6.57 25.41
C GLY A 612 -3.19 6.08 26.76
N GLY A 613 -2.74 7.02 27.57
CA GLY A 613 -2.25 6.77 28.93
C GLY A 613 -0.99 5.88 28.95
N VAL A 614 -0.84 5.08 29.99
CA VAL A 614 0.32 4.19 30.21
C VAL A 614 0.51 3.17 29.08
N LEU A 615 -0.53 2.88 28.32
CA LEU A 615 -0.49 1.90 27.22
C LEU A 615 0.29 2.40 25.99
N VAL A 616 0.41 3.70 25.80
CA VAL A 616 1.16 4.29 24.66
C VAL A 616 2.61 3.85 24.68
N GLU A 617 3.28 4.04 25.82
CA GLU A 617 4.71 3.79 25.97
C GLU A 617 5.05 2.29 25.93
N VAL A 618 4.13 1.45 26.43
CA VAL A 618 4.36 0.01 26.56
C VAL A 618 4.02 -0.76 25.27
N LEU A 619 2.93 -0.42 24.58
CA LEU A 619 2.44 -1.19 23.45
C LEU A 619 2.90 -0.63 22.10
N ALA A 620 3.16 0.68 22.00
CA ALA A 620 3.43 1.39 20.75
C ALA A 620 2.43 0.96 19.64
N ASP A 621 1.15 0.84 20.04
CA ASP A 621 0.06 0.31 19.19
C ASP A 621 -0.70 1.45 18.57
N SER A 622 -0.31 1.80 17.36
CA SER A 622 -0.97 2.84 16.58
C SER A 622 -1.31 2.37 15.18
N GLN A 623 -2.33 2.95 14.61
CA GLN A 623 -2.78 2.71 13.24
C GLN A 623 -2.96 4.05 12.51
N VAL A 624 -2.71 4.04 11.21
CA VAL A 624 -2.79 5.24 10.37
C VAL A 624 -3.85 5.04 9.28
N GLY A 625 -4.64 6.09 9.04
CA GLY A 625 -5.58 6.17 7.93
C GLY A 625 -5.40 7.46 7.14
N VAL A 626 -5.55 7.41 5.81
CA VAL A 626 -5.51 8.61 4.95
C VAL A 626 -6.88 9.27 4.97
N ALA A 627 -6.89 10.58 5.19
CA ALA A 627 -8.10 11.38 5.24
C ALA A 627 -8.67 11.66 3.81
N PRO A 628 -10.02 11.74 3.63
CA PRO A 628 -11.05 11.55 4.65
C PRO A 628 -11.44 10.08 4.84
N LEU A 629 -11.92 9.75 6.05
CA LEU A 629 -12.46 8.44 6.41
C LEU A 629 -13.98 8.54 6.65
N ASP A 630 -14.71 7.46 6.31
CA ASP A 630 -16.06 7.26 6.83
C ASP A 630 -16.05 6.54 8.19
N ALA A 631 -17.20 6.45 8.85
CA ALA A 631 -17.33 5.78 10.14
C ALA A 631 -16.95 4.29 10.08
N ALA A 632 -17.24 3.60 8.96
CA ALA A 632 -16.89 2.20 8.79
C ALA A 632 -15.37 1.98 8.65
N ALA A 633 -14.68 2.84 7.87
CA ALA A 633 -13.23 2.83 7.75
C ALA A 633 -12.56 3.18 9.09
N SER A 634 -13.09 4.18 9.81
CA SER A 634 -12.62 4.55 11.14
C SER A 634 -12.78 3.41 12.16
N LYS A 635 -13.90 2.70 12.11
CA LYS A 635 -14.12 1.51 12.96
C LYS A 635 -13.15 0.39 12.63
N ARG A 636 -12.88 0.15 11.33
CA ARG A 636 -11.85 -0.83 10.91
C ARG A 636 -10.45 -0.40 11.40
N LEU A 637 -10.12 0.88 11.33
CA LEU A 637 -8.87 1.42 11.83
C LEU A 637 -8.71 1.16 13.33
N LEU A 638 -9.72 1.46 14.14
CA LEU A 638 -9.72 1.21 15.59
C LEU A 638 -9.64 -0.29 15.92
N THR A 639 -10.40 -1.13 15.20
CA THR A 639 -10.39 -2.59 15.43
C THR A 639 -9.12 -3.28 14.94
N SER A 640 -8.29 -2.62 14.14
CA SER A 640 -6.97 -3.12 13.73
C SER A 640 -5.86 -2.89 14.76
N LEU A 641 -6.12 -2.13 15.82
CA LEU A 641 -5.21 -2.02 16.97
C LEU A 641 -5.05 -3.40 17.63
N ARG A 642 -3.82 -3.73 18.06
CA ARG A 642 -3.51 -5.00 18.75
C ARG A 642 -4.31 -5.14 20.04
N GLY A 643 -4.51 -4.01 20.74
CA GLY A 643 -5.30 -3.90 21.96
C GLY A 643 -6.82 -3.85 21.73
N SER A 644 -7.34 -4.00 20.51
CA SER A 644 -8.76 -3.81 20.17
C SER A 644 -9.74 -4.65 20.99
N ARG A 645 -9.30 -5.77 21.57
CA ARG A 645 -10.11 -6.54 22.52
C ARG A 645 -10.55 -5.74 23.75
N LEU A 646 -9.85 -4.64 24.09
CA LEU A 646 -10.21 -3.76 25.20
C LEU A 646 -11.49 -2.96 24.93
N PHE A 647 -11.94 -2.88 23.68
CA PHE A 647 -13.23 -2.29 23.33
C PHE A 647 -14.43 -3.21 23.64
N GLY A 648 -14.20 -4.51 23.75
CA GLY A 648 -15.22 -5.49 24.11
C GLY A 648 -15.41 -5.63 25.62
N GLU A 649 -16.25 -6.60 26.01
CA GLU A 649 -16.39 -6.98 27.42
C GLU A 649 -15.11 -7.66 27.93
N VAL A 650 -14.46 -7.07 28.93
CA VAL A 650 -13.22 -7.60 29.52
C VAL A 650 -13.34 -7.62 31.05
N ARG A 651 -13.19 -8.81 31.65
CA ARG A 651 -13.16 -8.99 33.12
C ARG A 651 -14.34 -8.34 33.85
N GLY A 652 -15.55 -8.47 33.29
CA GLY A 652 -16.77 -7.90 33.86
C GLY A 652 -16.95 -6.40 33.61
N LYS A 653 -16.06 -5.73 32.95
CA LYS A 653 -16.27 -4.37 32.46
C LYS A 653 -17.07 -4.41 31.16
N PRO A 654 -18.11 -3.57 30.99
CA PRO A 654 -18.92 -3.53 29.78
C PRO A 654 -18.11 -3.04 28.58
N ALA A 655 -18.59 -3.37 27.38
CA ALA A 655 -18.01 -2.93 26.12
C ALA A 655 -18.03 -1.39 25.98
N ARG A 656 -17.05 -0.86 25.26
CA ARG A 656 -16.87 0.58 25.00
C ARG A 656 -17.66 1.02 23.77
N ASP A 657 -18.01 2.29 23.73
CA ASP A 657 -18.74 2.87 22.61
C ASP A 657 -17.85 3.09 21.39
N LEU A 658 -17.51 1.99 20.73
CA LEU A 658 -16.64 1.98 19.57
C LEU A 658 -17.26 2.71 18.37
N ASP A 659 -18.57 2.73 18.25
CA ASP A 659 -19.27 3.41 17.16
C ASP A 659 -19.16 4.93 17.32
N ALA A 660 -19.32 5.44 18.53
CA ALA A 660 -19.09 6.86 18.84
C ALA A 660 -17.61 7.26 18.62
N ALA A 661 -16.67 6.39 19.01
CA ALA A 661 -15.25 6.64 18.73
C ALA A 661 -14.94 6.67 17.22
N ALA A 662 -15.54 5.78 16.45
CA ALA A 662 -15.39 5.73 15.00
C ALA A 662 -15.96 6.99 14.31
N ASP A 663 -17.09 7.51 14.78
CA ASP A 663 -17.66 8.77 14.29
C ASP A 663 -16.72 9.95 14.56
N VAL A 664 -16.15 10.04 15.78
CA VAL A 664 -15.17 11.09 16.11
C VAL A 664 -13.93 11.01 15.22
N VAL A 665 -13.38 9.82 15.00
CA VAL A 665 -12.23 9.64 14.08
C VAL A 665 -12.59 10.05 12.65
N ALA A 666 -13.78 9.73 12.16
CA ALA A 666 -14.26 10.14 10.85
C ALA A 666 -14.36 11.69 10.76
N ARG A 667 -14.96 12.35 11.76
CA ARG A 667 -15.09 13.82 11.82
C ARG A 667 -13.72 14.51 11.87
N LEU A 668 -12.79 14.02 12.67
CA LEU A 668 -11.41 14.51 12.72
C LEU A 668 -10.68 14.29 11.40
N SER A 669 -10.98 13.21 10.69
CA SER A 669 -10.39 12.99 9.35
C SER A 669 -10.92 14.00 8.32
N TRP A 670 -12.19 14.41 8.42
CA TRP A 670 -12.74 15.50 7.59
C TRP A 670 -12.12 16.84 7.93
N LEU A 671 -11.89 17.13 9.22
CA LEU A 671 -11.13 18.31 9.64
C LEU A 671 -9.72 18.32 8.99
N ALA A 672 -9.02 17.18 9.03
CA ALA A 672 -7.72 17.04 8.41
C ALA A 672 -7.77 17.27 6.89
N HIS A 673 -8.82 16.79 6.22
CA HIS A 673 -9.03 16.96 4.78
C HIS A 673 -9.33 18.41 4.41
N ASP A 674 -10.32 19.02 5.08
CA ASP A 674 -10.81 20.36 4.78
C ASP A 674 -9.75 21.44 5.08
N LEU A 675 -8.96 21.22 6.13
CA LEU A 675 -7.95 22.16 6.61
C LEU A 675 -6.52 21.70 6.30
N ALA A 676 -6.35 20.91 5.23
CA ALA A 676 -5.05 20.34 4.84
C ALA A 676 -3.95 21.40 4.64
N ASP A 677 -4.30 22.60 4.22
CA ASP A 677 -3.37 23.71 4.00
C ASP A 677 -3.26 24.65 5.22
N ASP A 678 -4.15 24.52 6.21
CA ASP A 678 -4.22 25.38 7.39
C ASP A 678 -3.60 24.75 8.63
N ILE A 679 -3.72 23.40 8.78
CA ILE A 679 -3.29 22.66 9.96
C ILE A 679 -2.09 21.79 9.62
N ALA A 680 -0.99 21.99 10.36
CA ALA A 680 0.21 21.14 10.28
C ALA A 680 0.04 19.89 11.13
N GLU A 681 -0.49 20.04 12.35
CA GLU A 681 -0.65 18.96 13.32
C GLU A 681 -1.84 19.26 14.24
N LEU A 682 -2.55 18.21 14.66
CA LEU A 682 -3.56 18.26 15.70
C LEU A 682 -3.46 16.99 16.55
N ASP A 683 -3.54 17.14 17.87
CA ASP A 683 -3.54 16.03 18.83
C ASP A 683 -4.75 16.14 19.76
N VAL A 684 -5.53 15.07 19.83
CA VAL A 684 -6.59 14.88 20.82
C VAL A 684 -6.13 13.79 21.78
N ASN A 685 -5.79 14.19 23.02
CA ASN A 685 -5.15 13.30 24.00
C ASN A 685 -5.47 13.72 25.44
N PRO A 686 -6.43 13.01 26.11
CA PRO A 686 -7.13 11.84 25.65
C PRO A 686 -8.50 12.11 24.99
N LEU A 687 -8.92 11.19 24.12
CA LEU A 687 -10.31 10.93 23.83
C LEU A 687 -10.79 9.81 24.76
N LEU A 688 -11.68 10.11 25.68
CA LEU A 688 -12.20 9.16 26.65
C LEU A 688 -13.41 8.40 26.09
N LEU A 689 -13.37 7.08 26.18
CA LEU A 689 -14.48 6.19 25.77
C LEU A 689 -15.23 5.70 27.01
N ASP A 690 -16.54 5.89 27.01
CA ASP A 690 -17.46 5.32 28.00
C ASP A 690 -18.10 4.02 27.48
N GLN A 691 -19.03 3.46 28.21
CA GLN A 691 -19.79 2.27 27.86
C GLN A 691 -20.67 2.53 26.61
N VAL A 692 -21.00 1.46 25.89
CA VAL A 692 -21.92 1.51 24.74
C VAL A 692 -23.15 2.36 25.06
N GLY A 693 -23.47 3.32 24.21
CA GLY A 693 -24.59 4.25 24.33
C GLY A 693 -24.34 5.44 25.24
N LYS A 694 -23.17 5.56 25.86
CA LYS A 694 -22.78 6.76 26.64
C LYS A 694 -21.82 7.69 25.88
N GLY A 695 -21.34 7.26 24.74
CA GLY A 695 -20.54 8.06 23.85
C GLY A 695 -19.06 8.18 24.23
N VAL A 696 -18.45 9.20 23.70
CA VAL A 696 -17.03 9.57 23.89
C VAL A 696 -16.89 11.07 24.14
N VAL A 697 -15.78 11.49 24.73
CA VAL A 697 -15.52 12.91 25.00
C VAL A 697 -14.03 13.22 24.83
N ALA A 698 -13.70 14.25 24.04
CA ALA A 698 -12.38 14.84 23.96
C ALA A 698 -12.12 15.74 25.18
N VAL A 699 -10.99 15.51 25.85
CA VAL A 699 -10.64 16.20 27.11
C VAL A 699 -9.54 17.22 26.91
N ASP A 700 -8.54 16.89 26.11
CA ASP A 700 -7.45 17.82 25.77
C ASP A 700 -7.22 17.80 24.26
N CYS A 701 -6.96 18.97 23.68
CA CYS A 701 -6.72 19.12 22.25
C CYS A 701 -5.74 20.24 21.99
N LEU A 702 -4.79 19.99 21.10
CA LEU A 702 -3.83 20.99 20.65
C LEU A 702 -3.75 20.98 19.13
N ALA A 703 -3.89 22.16 18.51
CA ALA A 703 -3.75 22.32 17.07
C ALA A 703 -2.60 23.28 16.74
N VAL A 704 -1.76 22.88 15.79
CA VAL A 704 -0.66 23.66 15.24
C VAL A 704 -0.99 24.01 13.80
N LEU A 705 -0.94 25.31 13.48
CA LEU A 705 -1.23 25.83 12.15
C LEU A 705 0.02 25.76 11.25
N THR A 706 -0.20 25.65 9.95
CA THR A 706 0.87 25.81 8.97
C THR A 706 1.42 27.24 9.03
N LYS A 707 2.74 27.37 8.88
CA LYS A 707 3.34 28.70 8.74
C LYS A 707 2.89 29.30 7.40
N PRO A 708 2.53 30.59 7.36
CA PRO A 708 2.31 31.25 6.08
C PRO A 708 3.54 31.09 5.19
N GLU A 709 3.35 30.73 3.94
CA GLU A 709 4.43 30.81 2.95
C GLU A 709 4.91 32.28 2.88
N ALA A 710 6.25 32.46 3.03
CA ALA A 710 6.87 33.77 3.09
C ALA A 710 6.89 34.47 1.72
#